data_aacd2e92968683330b9cfc2cae6fd32e
#
_entry.id   aacd2e92968683330b9cfc2cae6fd32e
#
_cell.length_a   1.000
_cell.length_b   1.000
_cell.length_c   1.000
_cell.angle_alpha   90.00
_cell.angle_beta   90.00
_cell.angle_gamma   90.00
#
_symmetry.space_group_name_H-M   'P 1'
#
loop_
_entity.id
_entity.type
_entity.pdbx_description
1 polymer ?
#
loop_
_entity_poly.entity_id
_entity_poly.type
_entity_poly.pdbx_seq_one_letter_code
_entity_poly.pdbx_strand_id
1 'polypeptide(L)'
;MNLKKLCIRTIPATLLCFLSSTFAQEAQEAETQELPPITVTGVRTNARADSLGQSVTIIDRQQLDKTELPYVQDVIVEQPGVSFYSYGPRASNPAITIRGMRWYHTKLLIDGYPYIDNSTTSGVAPMFDNISLDLIDRIEIVKGAVSLQGSSALGGIVNIITRKPPQEDGVHGIFNVEAGSHGRFDTSAIVYGRQSIVDYKIGVARQRERGISVYRKGPQAAMSINGDDDHFRSMNYFGDLGFQLDDKWRIELGGSFTDTDEEYDDGYLGDWGSGPDHDDIWLRKTMGHAKLAGTGLFNDTLDLSLSYAQTRSDRQYIGVGGGSAYRYLGDLSLVNAQATLHINDWNTLTAGIDFQHEQVRGFMVGYDNRKFKAWDETYRTVGYYIGYQIEPLENLFFNANFRYNHHSDFDHEWTGDVSARYLLEPTGTTFRTSYGKGYRAPNPYELMPLANNTWYWHGNPNLKPETARTWDIGLEQDIIGKQLTADVTYFQNVVDNYIDSYGGYDPNTWMSYPVNIDKMKVRGIEAGINARPIDELTLRLAYTWQHARNIQTGEHFRPLIADHMFSFDATWNPIQQLDLNIGGVLVGPRQNNNGAGSANKMHNYCLVHTTVGWKFNDHFKVYGRVDNLLNENYATVDSYGTVYNTYGRVYYLGLTYSF
;
A
#
# COMPACT_ATOMS: atom_id res chain seq x y z
N MET A 1 -5.16 -5.17 -37.79
CA MET A 1 -4.21 -4.18 -37.26
C MET A 1 -3.88 -4.61 -35.84
N ASN A 2 -2.63 -4.90 -35.54
CA ASN A 2 -2.27 -5.60 -34.32
C ASN A 2 -2.14 -4.58 -33.20
N LEU A 3 -3.15 -4.44 -32.37
CA LEU A 3 -3.20 -3.51 -31.19
C LEU A 3 -1.96 -3.64 -30.28
N LYS A 4 -1.36 -4.83 -30.19
CA LYS A 4 -0.11 -5.07 -29.44
C LYS A 4 1.08 -4.24 -29.94
N LYS A 5 1.12 -3.85 -31.23
CA LYS A 5 2.15 -2.98 -31.78
C LYS A 5 1.91 -1.49 -31.52
N LEU A 6 0.68 -1.12 -31.19
CA LEU A 6 0.31 0.27 -30.88
C LEU A 6 0.83 0.74 -29.51
N CYS A 7 0.76 -0.13 -28.48
CA CYS A 7 1.31 0.19 -27.16
C CYS A 7 2.84 0.38 -27.12
N ILE A 8 3.57 -0.14 -28.11
CA ILE A 8 5.04 -0.18 -28.07
C ILE A 8 5.69 0.87 -29.00
N ARG A 9 4.97 1.40 -30.00
CA ARG A 9 5.62 2.21 -31.07
C ARG A 9 5.08 3.61 -31.29
N THR A 10 3.93 3.98 -30.73
CA THR A 10 3.35 5.30 -31.01
C THR A 10 2.59 5.83 -29.80
N ILE A 11 3.26 6.56 -28.94
CA ILE A 11 2.68 7.74 -28.32
C ILE A 11 3.31 8.92 -29.09
N PRO A 12 2.76 9.34 -30.19
CA PRO A 12 3.25 10.52 -30.86
C PRO A 12 2.48 11.74 -30.38
N ALA A 13 3.15 12.83 -30.48
CA ALA A 13 2.68 14.22 -30.38
C ALA A 13 1.33 14.55 -31.08
N THR A 14 0.63 13.62 -31.66
CA THR A 14 -0.64 13.84 -32.39
C THR A 14 -1.87 13.95 -31.47
N LEU A 15 -1.79 13.55 -30.20
CA LEU A 15 -2.92 13.77 -29.27
C LEU A 15 -3.03 15.21 -28.80
N LEU A 16 -1.95 15.99 -28.90
CA LEU A 16 -1.94 17.41 -28.50
C LEU A 16 -2.55 18.36 -29.57
N CYS A 17 -2.70 17.93 -30.81
CA CYS A 17 -3.18 18.78 -31.90
C CYS A 17 -4.71 18.82 -32.09
N PHE A 18 -5.48 17.96 -31.44
CA PHE A 18 -6.95 17.98 -31.53
C PHE A 18 -7.65 18.87 -30.49
N LEU A 19 -6.91 19.40 -29.53
CA LEU A 19 -7.45 20.22 -28.43
C LEU A 19 -7.48 21.73 -28.73
N SER A 20 -7.01 22.18 -29.89
CA SER A 20 -6.81 23.62 -30.14
C SER A 20 -7.92 24.34 -30.89
N SER A 21 -9.05 23.72 -31.24
CA SER A 21 -10.05 24.35 -32.11
C SER A 21 -11.50 24.49 -31.56
N THR A 22 -11.79 24.13 -30.29
CA THR A 22 -13.17 24.17 -29.78
C THR A 22 -13.34 24.90 -28.42
N PHE A 23 -12.31 25.51 -27.85
CA PHE A 23 -12.39 26.18 -26.56
C PHE A 23 -12.48 27.69 -26.69
N ALA A 24 -13.51 28.17 -27.33
CA ALA A 24 -13.87 29.61 -27.31
C ALA A 24 -15.38 29.75 -27.34
N GLN A 25 -16.08 29.36 -26.27
CA GLN A 25 -17.42 29.86 -25.99
C GLN A 25 -17.81 29.64 -24.53
N GLU A 26 -18.00 30.75 -23.84
CA GLU A 26 -18.75 30.99 -22.60
C GLU A 26 -18.42 30.06 -21.41
N ALA A 27 -17.44 30.50 -20.62
CA ALA A 27 -17.35 30.12 -19.20
C ALA A 27 -18.49 30.82 -18.44
N GLN A 28 -19.63 30.15 -18.28
CA GLN A 28 -20.56 30.46 -17.23
C GLN A 28 -19.92 29.98 -15.92
N GLU A 29 -19.72 30.90 -14.96
CA GLU A 29 -19.28 30.58 -13.60
C GLU A 29 -20.29 29.59 -12.98
N ALA A 30 -20.02 28.29 -13.13
CA ALA A 30 -20.60 27.32 -12.24
C ALA A 30 -19.85 27.49 -10.91
N GLU A 31 -20.53 27.90 -9.85
CA GLU A 31 -20.02 27.80 -8.47
C GLU A 31 -19.56 26.36 -8.26
N THR A 32 -18.27 26.13 -8.43
CA THR A 32 -17.64 24.88 -8.01
C THR A 32 -17.70 24.86 -6.49
N GLN A 33 -18.61 24.08 -5.95
CA GLN A 33 -18.67 23.81 -4.53
C GLN A 33 -17.32 23.18 -4.15
N GLU A 34 -16.42 23.96 -3.57
CA GLU A 34 -15.14 23.47 -3.09
C GLU A 34 -15.43 22.44 -2.02
N LEU A 35 -15.10 21.18 -2.31
CA LEU A 35 -15.15 20.13 -1.29
C LEU A 35 -14.20 20.52 -0.15
N PRO A 36 -14.59 20.30 1.11
CA PRO A 36 -13.72 20.62 2.23
C PRO A 36 -12.36 19.92 2.06
N PRO A 37 -11.26 20.59 2.40
CA PRO A 37 -9.92 20.06 2.20
C PRO A 37 -9.76 18.73 2.97
N ILE A 38 -9.24 17.72 2.26
CA ILE A 38 -9.06 16.38 2.83
C ILE A 38 -7.91 16.43 3.83
N THR A 39 -8.19 16.00 5.06
CA THR A 39 -7.16 15.84 6.10
C THR A 39 -6.44 14.52 5.93
N VAL A 40 -5.11 14.57 5.83
CA VAL A 40 -4.23 13.38 5.79
C VAL A 40 -3.95 12.93 7.22
N THR A 41 -4.51 11.80 7.58
CA THR A 41 -4.38 11.27 8.95
C THR A 41 -3.13 10.41 9.14
N GLY A 42 -2.57 9.90 8.05
CA GLY A 42 -1.35 9.09 8.08
C GLY A 42 -0.10 9.82 8.57
N VAL A 43 -0.07 11.15 8.58
CA VAL A 43 1.08 11.96 9.05
C VAL A 43 1.03 12.31 10.54
N ARG A 44 0.01 11.86 11.29
CA ARG A 44 -0.24 12.14 12.73
C ARG A 44 -0.58 13.58 13.10
N THR A 45 -0.19 14.56 12.33
CA THR A 45 -0.49 15.99 12.59
C THR A 45 -1.86 16.41 12.07
N ASN A 46 -2.63 15.49 11.47
CA ASN A 46 -3.93 15.78 10.85
C ASN A 46 -3.85 16.98 9.89
N ALA A 47 -2.79 17.03 9.11
CA ALA A 47 -2.55 18.11 8.18
C ALA A 47 -3.52 18.05 6.98
N ARG A 48 -3.94 19.20 6.48
CA ARG A 48 -4.65 19.26 5.20
C ARG A 48 -3.73 18.80 4.07
N ALA A 49 -4.25 18.06 3.10
CA ALA A 49 -3.46 17.59 1.96
C ALA A 49 -2.80 18.73 1.18
N ASP A 50 -3.50 19.86 1.08
CA ASP A 50 -3.06 21.08 0.41
C ASP A 50 -2.12 21.97 1.26
N SER A 51 -1.80 21.58 2.51
CA SER A 51 -0.78 22.23 3.35
C SER A 51 0.52 21.44 3.46
N LEU A 52 0.56 20.21 2.91
CA LEU A 52 1.75 19.37 2.98
C LEU A 52 2.71 19.65 1.82
N GLY A 53 3.99 19.84 2.13
CA GLY A 53 5.06 19.92 1.14
C GLY A 53 5.49 18.52 0.63
N GLN A 54 5.22 17.44 1.39
CA GLN A 54 5.41 16.07 0.92
C GLN A 54 4.46 15.76 -0.24
N SER A 55 4.91 14.86 -1.13
CA SER A 55 4.05 14.34 -2.20
C SER A 55 2.98 13.42 -1.61
N VAL A 56 1.73 13.81 -1.74
CA VAL A 56 0.55 13.06 -1.28
C VAL A 56 -0.31 12.69 -2.47
N THR A 57 -0.77 11.45 -2.51
CA THR A 57 -1.79 10.98 -3.46
C THR A 57 -3.00 10.50 -2.67
N ILE A 58 -4.18 10.95 -3.05
CA ILE A 58 -5.44 10.53 -2.45
C ILE A 58 -6.28 9.87 -3.53
N ILE A 59 -6.69 8.64 -3.28
CA ILE A 59 -7.61 7.88 -4.11
C ILE A 59 -8.93 7.85 -3.35
N ASP A 60 -9.89 8.60 -3.83
CA ASP A 60 -11.19 8.77 -3.16
C ASP A 60 -12.19 7.66 -3.50
N ARG A 61 -13.31 7.64 -2.78
CA ARG A 61 -14.38 6.66 -3.00
C ARG A 61 -14.93 6.73 -4.42
N GLN A 62 -15.06 7.92 -4.99
CA GLN A 62 -15.60 8.10 -6.34
C GLN A 62 -14.73 7.40 -7.39
N GLN A 63 -13.42 7.49 -7.26
CA GLN A 63 -12.49 6.78 -8.13
C GLN A 63 -12.58 5.27 -7.95
N LEU A 64 -12.65 4.79 -6.70
CA LEU A 64 -12.80 3.36 -6.41
C LEU A 64 -14.09 2.79 -7.00
N ASP A 65 -15.23 3.51 -6.87
CA ASP A 65 -16.55 3.10 -7.38
C ASP A 65 -16.63 3.09 -8.92
N LYS A 66 -15.78 3.83 -9.60
CA LYS A 66 -15.79 3.92 -11.08
C LYS A 66 -14.87 2.92 -11.74
N THR A 67 -13.73 2.62 -11.12
CA THR A 67 -12.77 1.65 -11.65
C THR A 67 -13.22 0.21 -11.37
N GLU A 68 -13.89 -0.03 -10.24
CA GLU A 68 -14.29 -1.37 -9.76
C GLU A 68 -13.12 -2.37 -9.80
N LEU A 69 -11.88 -1.90 -9.61
CA LEU A 69 -10.70 -2.76 -9.56
C LEU A 69 -10.80 -3.73 -8.38
N PRO A 70 -10.26 -4.95 -8.50
CA PRO A 70 -10.56 -6.00 -7.54
C PRO A 70 -9.75 -5.91 -6.23
N TYR A 71 -8.57 -5.28 -6.28
CA TYR A 71 -7.62 -5.28 -5.16
C TYR A 71 -7.05 -3.90 -4.91
N VAL A 72 -6.67 -3.67 -3.65
CA VAL A 72 -6.00 -2.41 -3.24
C VAL A 72 -4.73 -2.17 -4.06
N GLN A 73 -3.92 -3.21 -4.31
CA GLN A 73 -2.69 -3.08 -5.09
C GLN A 73 -2.94 -2.65 -6.53
N ASP A 74 -4.03 -3.10 -7.16
CA ASP A 74 -4.33 -2.73 -8.55
C ASP A 74 -4.65 -1.24 -8.67
N VAL A 75 -5.33 -0.68 -7.68
CA VAL A 75 -5.66 0.74 -7.62
C VAL A 75 -4.43 1.61 -7.35
N ILE A 76 -3.57 1.18 -6.42
CA ILE A 76 -2.41 2.00 -6.02
C ILE A 76 -1.25 1.93 -7.00
N VAL A 77 -1.12 0.85 -7.79
CA VAL A 77 -0.04 0.73 -8.80
C VAL A 77 -0.22 1.68 -9.98
N GLU A 78 -1.42 2.17 -10.20
CA GLU A 78 -1.70 3.20 -11.22
C GLU A 78 -1.22 4.59 -10.81
N GLN A 79 -0.80 4.75 -9.54
CA GLN A 79 -0.32 6.03 -9.03
C GLN A 79 1.17 6.25 -9.36
N PRO A 80 1.59 7.49 -9.67
CA PRO A 80 3.00 7.76 -9.96
C PRO A 80 3.90 7.38 -8.78
N GLY A 81 5.06 6.79 -9.07
CA GLY A 81 6.04 6.39 -8.07
C GLY A 81 5.73 5.08 -7.34
N VAL A 82 4.62 4.40 -7.66
CA VAL A 82 4.26 3.11 -7.06
C VAL A 82 4.55 1.97 -8.04
N SER A 83 5.17 0.91 -7.56
CA SER A 83 5.47 -0.29 -8.35
C SER A 83 4.97 -1.54 -7.62
N PHE A 84 4.65 -2.58 -8.38
CA PHE A 84 4.13 -3.83 -7.87
C PHE A 84 4.83 -5.03 -8.51
N TYR A 85 5.06 -6.07 -7.72
CA TYR A 85 5.38 -7.41 -8.21
C TYR A 85 4.82 -8.47 -7.25
N SER A 86 4.57 -9.69 -7.76
CA SER A 86 4.07 -10.82 -6.99
C SER A 86 4.70 -12.12 -7.50
N TYR A 87 4.86 -13.09 -6.63
CA TYR A 87 5.38 -14.43 -6.95
C TYR A 87 4.27 -15.39 -7.42
N GLY A 88 3.24 -14.90 -8.04
CA GLY A 88 2.14 -15.69 -8.54
C GLY A 88 0.89 -14.85 -8.76
N PRO A 89 -0.29 -15.47 -8.96
CA PRO A 89 -1.53 -14.76 -9.13
C PRO A 89 -1.93 -14.02 -7.84
N ARG A 90 -2.98 -14.41 -7.17
CA ARG A 90 -3.42 -13.75 -5.94
C ARG A 90 -2.65 -14.26 -4.72
N ALA A 91 -2.45 -13.38 -3.74
CA ALA A 91 -1.87 -13.67 -2.42
C ALA A 91 -0.43 -14.19 -2.38
N SER A 92 0.18 -14.46 -3.52
CA SER A 92 1.54 -14.97 -3.61
C SER A 92 2.60 -13.89 -3.36
N ASN A 93 2.74 -13.45 -2.11
CA ASN A 93 3.70 -12.44 -1.66
C ASN A 93 3.64 -11.13 -2.47
N PRO A 94 2.52 -10.40 -2.48
CA PRO A 94 2.44 -9.13 -3.17
C PRO A 94 3.40 -8.11 -2.54
N ALA A 95 4.16 -7.43 -3.36
CA ALA A 95 5.12 -6.42 -2.94
C ALA A 95 4.83 -5.08 -3.60
N ILE A 96 4.44 -4.10 -2.79
CA ILE A 96 4.25 -2.73 -3.22
C ILE A 96 5.45 -1.92 -2.80
N THR A 97 6.01 -1.16 -3.73
CA THR A 97 7.17 -0.32 -3.49
C THR A 97 6.86 1.13 -3.87
N ILE A 98 7.29 2.06 -3.04
CA ILE A 98 7.15 3.50 -3.30
C ILE A 98 8.51 4.06 -3.68
N ARG A 99 8.61 4.75 -4.83
CA ARG A 99 9.83 5.38 -5.33
C ARG A 99 11.03 4.45 -5.32
N GLY A 100 10.82 3.19 -5.75
CA GLY A 100 11.86 2.17 -5.82
C GLY A 100 12.45 1.74 -4.48
N MET A 101 11.87 2.13 -3.36
CA MET A 101 12.21 1.62 -2.03
C MET A 101 11.63 0.22 -1.84
N ARG A 102 12.20 -0.62 -0.96
CA ARG A 102 11.64 -1.96 -0.71
C ARG A 102 10.25 -1.87 -0.08
N TRP A 103 9.41 -2.89 -0.31
CA TRP A 103 8.07 -2.98 0.24
C TRP A 103 8.04 -2.87 1.78
N TYR A 104 9.01 -3.37 2.51
CA TYR A 104 9.12 -3.20 3.96
C TYR A 104 9.63 -1.80 4.41
N HIS A 105 9.97 -0.92 3.47
CA HIS A 105 10.18 0.51 3.71
C HIS A 105 8.88 1.33 3.57
N THR A 106 7.78 0.67 3.21
CA THR A 106 6.44 1.26 3.14
C THR A 106 5.63 0.77 4.35
N LYS A 107 5.08 1.70 5.12
CA LYS A 107 4.23 1.38 6.26
C LYS A 107 2.77 1.36 5.85
N LEU A 108 2.06 0.25 6.11
CA LEU A 108 0.63 0.14 5.90
C LEU A 108 -0.11 0.46 7.19
N LEU A 109 -1.10 1.36 7.07
CA LEU A 109 -1.99 1.75 8.15
C LEU A 109 -3.44 1.50 7.73
N ILE A 110 -4.31 1.18 8.69
CA ILE A 110 -5.76 1.27 8.57
C ILE A 110 -6.27 2.25 9.63
N ASP A 111 -6.96 3.29 9.19
CA ASP A 111 -7.45 4.39 10.05
C ASP A 111 -6.35 5.00 10.95
N GLY A 112 -5.11 5.06 10.43
CA GLY A 112 -3.93 5.57 11.13
C GLY A 112 -3.22 4.56 12.04
N TYR A 113 -3.73 3.35 12.22
CA TYR A 113 -3.13 2.29 13.03
C TYR A 113 -2.32 1.32 12.19
N PRO A 114 -1.16 0.82 12.68
CA PRO A 114 -0.32 -0.13 11.94
C PRO A 114 -1.06 -1.43 11.63
N TYR A 115 -1.12 -1.78 10.34
CA TYR A 115 -1.68 -3.05 9.86
C TYR A 115 -0.57 -3.86 9.19
N ILE A 116 0.29 -4.45 10.01
CA ILE A 116 1.52 -5.14 9.58
C ILE A 116 1.54 -6.56 10.14
N ASP A 117 2.24 -7.46 9.45
CA ASP A 117 2.65 -8.75 9.98
C ASP A 117 4.14 -8.69 10.32
N ASN A 118 4.46 -8.49 11.59
CA ASN A 118 5.83 -8.38 12.08
C ASN A 118 6.52 -9.76 12.23
N SER A 119 5.82 -10.85 11.95
CA SER A 119 6.34 -12.22 11.99
C SER A 119 6.82 -12.75 10.65
N THR A 120 6.75 -11.97 9.58
CA THR A 120 7.07 -12.46 8.24
C THR A 120 8.54 -12.80 8.06
N THR A 121 8.80 -13.77 7.20
CA THR A 121 10.14 -14.20 6.82
C THR A 121 10.90 -13.16 6.00
N SER A 122 10.21 -12.23 5.37
CA SER A 122 10.79 -11.18 4.52
C SER A 122 10.74 -9.79 5.14
N GLY A 123 10.40 -9.67 6.42
CA GLY A 123 10.24 -8.42 7.11
C GLY A 123 8.77 -7.99 7.25
N VAL A 124 8.56 -6.75 7.65
CA VAL A 124 7.22 -6.19 7.83
C VAL A 124 6.54 -6.00 6.47
N ALA A 125 5.75 -6.98 6.04
CA ALA A 125 5.04 -6.93 4.77
C ALA A 125 3.69 -6.22 4.91
N PRO A 126 3.40 -5.22 4.08
CA PRO A 126 2.04 -4.73 3.93
C PRO A 126 1.18 -5.82 3.28
N MET A 127 0.05 -6.13 3.89
CA MET A 127 -0.83 -7.20 3.44
C MET A 127 -2.05 -6.61 2.72
N PHE A 128 -1.88 -6.29 1.45
CA PHE A 128 -2.91 -5.61 0.67
C PHE A 128 -4.02 -6.52 0.17
N ASP A 129 -3.72 -7.81 -0.08
CA ASP A 129 -4.69 -8.75 -0.66
C ASP A 129 -5.87 -9.09 0.26
N ASN A 130 -5.67 -8.88 1.55
CA ASN A 130 -6.64 -9.25 2.57
C ASN A 130 -7.61 -8.12 2.94
N ILE A 131 -7.61 -7.01 2.20
CA ILE A 131 -8.46 -5.86 2.47
C ILE A 131 -9.45 -5.69 1.33
N SER A 132 -10.75 -5.81 1.62
CA SER A 132 -11.80 -5.58 0.63
C SER A 132 -11.96 -4.09 0.33
N LEU A 133 -11.96 -3.72 -0.96
CA LEU A 133 -12.17 -2.34 -1.42
C LEU A 133 -13.54 -1.77 -1.03
N ASP A 134 -14.57 -2.61 -0.85
CA ASP A 134 -15.89 -2.16 -0.45
C ASP A 134 -15.90 -1.47 0.92
N LEU A 135 -14.93 -1.82 1.78
CA LEU A 135 -14.79 -1.29 3.14
C LEU A 135 -14.09 0.08 3.17
N ILE A 136 -13.48 0.49 2.07
CA ILE A 136 -12.60 1.64 1.99
C ILE A 136 -13.37 2.89 1.60
N ASP A 137 -13.11 4.00 2.28
CA ASP A 137 -13.55 5.33 1.91
C ASP A 137 -12.54 6.01 0.96
N ARG A 138 -11.27 5.97 1.35
CA ARG A 138 -10.16 6.48 0.53
C ARG A 138 -8.84 5.84 0.90
N ILE A 139 -7.86 5.98 0.02
CA ILE A 139 -6.48 5.56 0.25
C ILE A 139 -5.59 6.80 0.20
N GLU A 140 -4.80 7.01 1.26
CA GLU A 140 -3.82 8.09 1.36
C GLU A 140 -2.42 7.51 1.16
N ILE A 141 -1.67 8.00 0.17
CA ILE A 141 -0.28 7.60 -0.07
C ILE A 141 0.60 8.82 0.15
N VAL A 142 1.41 8.80 1.20
CA VAL A 142 2.42 9.85 1.48
C VAL A 142 3.78 9.29 1.11
N LYS A 143 4.50 9.99 0.24
CA LYS A 143 5.76 9.53 -0.33
C LYS A 143 6.96 10.20 0.34
N GLY A 144 8.03 9.44 0.53
CA GLY A 144 9.22 9.87 1.28
C GLY A 144 9.15 9.52 2.76
N ALA A 145 10.17 9.88 3.52
CA ALA A 145 10.22 9.55 4.95
C ALA A 145 9.16 10.32 5.74
N VAL A 146 8.35 9.60 6.51
CA VAL A 146 7.34 10.15 7.42
C VAL A 146 7.80 9.90 8.85
N SER A 147 8.53 10.87 9.40
CA SER A 147 9.29 10.71 10.64
C SER A 147 8.43 10.39 11.86
N LEU A 148 7.24 10.98 11.96
CA LEU A 148 6.35 10.80 13.12
C LEU A 148 5.76 9.39 13.20
N GLN A 149 5.78 8.62 12.13
CA GLN A 149 5.29 7.24 12.11
C GLN A 149 6.30 6.20 12.66
N GLY A 150 7.51 6.64 13.01
CA GLY A 150 8.54 5.77 13.58
C GLY A 150 9.15 4.81 12.56
N SER A 151 9.44 3.58 12.99
CA SER A 151 10.11 2.58 12.15
C SER A 151 9.32 2.19 10.90
N SER A 152 10.04 1.88 9.82
CA SER A 152 9.53 1.35 8.53
C SER A 152 8.81 2.35 7.62
N ALA A 153 8.73 3.64 7.98
CA ALA A 153 8.17 4.67 7.11
C ALA A 153 9.28 5.43 6.34
N LEU A 154 10.20 4.69 5.68
CA LEU A 154 11.34 5.26 4.96
C LEU A 154 11.00 5.66 3.53
N GLY A 155 10.24 4.82 2.83
CA GLY A 155 9.78 5.05 1.45
C GLY A 155 8.46 5.81 1.40
N GLY A 156 7.67 5.70 2.45
CA GLY A 156 6.35 6.32 2.57
C GLY A 156 5.39 5.51 3.42
N ILE A 157 4.15 5.96 3.42
CA ILE A 157 3.03 5.27 4.04
C ILE A 157 1.89 5.09 3.04
N VAL A 158 1.14 4.00 3.20
CA VAL A 158 -0.17 3.81 2.62
C VAL A 158 -1.15 3.71 3.79
N ASN A 159 -2.06 4.66 3.89
CA ASN A 159 -3.07 4.70 4.94
C ASN A 159 -4.45 4.46 4.31
N ILE A 160 -5.06 3.37 4.66
CA ILE A 160 -6.40 2.99 4.21
C ILE A 160 -7.39 3.55 5.20
N ILE A 161 -8.25 4.44 4.75
CA ILE A 161 -9.34 4.99 5.54
C ILE A 161 -10.60 4.20 5.24
N THR A 162 -11.15 3.59 6.27
CA THR A 162 -12.41 2.84 6.15
C THR A 162 -13.61 3.79 6.11
N ARG A 163 -14.74 3.31 5.55
CA ARG A 163 -15.97 4.10 5.44
C ARG A 163 -16.36 4.71 6.79
N LYS A 164 -16.76 5.98 6.75
CA LYS A 164 -17.20 6.71 7.96
C LYS A 164 -18.71 6.70 8.06
N PRO A 165 -19.26 6.62 9.29
CA PRO A 165 -20.68 6.86 9.52
C PRO A 165 -21.10 8.25 9.06
N PRO A 166 -22.37 8.46 8.68
CA PRO A 166 -22.90 9.76 8.31
C PRO A 166 -22.89 10.72 9.50
N GLN A 167 -22.93 12.01 9.21
CA GLN A 167 -23.00 13.06 10.25
C GLN A 167 -24.40 13.16 10.84
N GLU A 168 -25.43 12.85 10.03
CA GLU A 168 -26.84 12.88 10.41
C GLU A 168 -27.33 11.51 10.88
N ASP A 169 -28.39 11.49 11.67
CA ASP A 169 -29.03 10.27 12.12
C ASP A 169 -29.61 9.53 10.90
N GLY A 170 -29.29 8.26 10.79
CA GLY A 170 -29.73 7.42 9.69
C GLY A 170 -29.01 6.07 9.68
N VAL A 171 -29.55 5.16 8.87
CA VAL A 171 -29.00 3.83 8.64
C VAL A 171 -28.75 3.67 7.14
N HIS A 172 -27.57 3.25 6.78
CA HIS A 172 -27.16 2.98 5.42
C HIS A 172 -26.60 1.57 5.31
N GLY A 173 -26.77 0.98 4.17
CA GLY A 173 -26.19 -0.33 3.91
C GLY A 173 -25.71 -0.46 2.47
N ILE A 174 -24.69 -1.27 2.27
CA ILE A 174 -24.16 -1.64 0.97
C ILE A 174 -24.01 -3.15 0.94
N PHE A 175 -24.55 -3.77 -0.08
CA PHE A 175 -24.38 -5.18 -0.37
C PHE A 175 -23.82 -5.32 -1.77
N ASN A 176 -22.70 -6.05 -1.90
CA ASN A 176 -22.03 -6.28 -3.18
C ASN A 176 -21.84 -7.77 -3.43
N VAL A 177 -22.05 -8.18 -4.68
CA VAL A 177 -21.76 -9.53 -5.18
C VAL A 177 -21.02 -9.40 -6.50
N GLU A 178 -19.88 -10.07 -6.62
CA GLU A 178 -19.11 -10.16 -7.86
C GLU A 178 -18.80 -11.62 -8.17
N ALA A 179 -19.02 -12.03 -9.42
CA ALA A 179 -18.64 -13.33 -9.95
C ALA A 179 -17.76 -13.15 -11.18
N GLY A 180 -16.80 -14.06 -11.40
CA GLY A 180 -15.89 -13.92 -12.50
C GLY A 180 -15.14 -15.18 -12.90
N SER A 181 -14.15 -14.97 -13.76
CA SER A 181 -13.25 -16.02 -14.25
C SER A 181 -12.54 -16.72 -13.08
N HIS A 182 -12.01 -17.90 -13.32
CA HIS A 182 -11.29 -18.73 -12.35
C HIS A 182 -12.09 -19.06 -11.09
N GLY A 183 -13.43 -19.15 -11.21
CA GLY A 183 -14.33 -19.47 -10.11
C GLY A 183 -14.37 -18.41 -9.01
N ARG A 184 -14.03 -17.16 -9.35
CA ARG A 184 -14.15 -16.04 -8.43
C ARG A 184 -15.61 -15.78 -8.06
N PHE A 185 -15.84 -15.62 -6.77
CA PHE A 185 -17.12 -15.26 -6.19
C PHE A 185 -16.91 -14.50 -4.89
N ASP A 186 -17.07 -13.18 -4.96
CA ASP A 186 -16.88 -12.28 -3.84
C ASP A 186 -18.23 -11.70 -3.40
N THR A 187 -18.40 -11.53 -2.10
CA THR A 187 -19.58 -10.92 -1.51
C THR A 187 -19.18 -10.02 -0.36
N SER A 188 -19.82 -8.86 -0.23
CA SER A 188 -19.67 -8.01 0.93
C SER A 188 -21.00 -7.44 1.39
N ALA A 189 -21.09 -7.16 2.68
CA ALA A 189 -22.21 -6.46 3.29
C ALA A 189 -21.70 -5.52 4.35
N ILE A 190 -22.13 -4.26 4.30
CA ILE A 190 -21.77 -3.22 5.24
C ILE A 190 -23.04 -2.53 5.68
N VAL A 191 -23.20 -2.35 6.99
CA VAL A 191 -24.24 -1.50 7.56
C VAL A 191 -23.55 -0.47 8.44
N TYR A 192 -23.88 0.78 8.24
CA TYR A 192 -23.30 1.89 8.99
C TYR A 192 -24.35 2.97 9.21
N GLY A 193 -24.21 3.70 10.29
CA GLY A 193 -25.21 4.70 10.61
C GLY A 193 -24.87 5.47 11.87
N ARG A 194 -25.76 6.39 12.20
CA ARG A 194 -25.71 7.18 13.40
C ARG A 194 -27.10 7.25 14.03
N GLN A 195 -27.15 7.21 15.34
CA GLN A 195 -28.34 7.47 16.12
C GLN A 195 -27.97 8.23 17.40
N SER A 196 -28.34 9.50 17.44
CA SER A 196 -28.03 10.37 18.57
C SER A 196 -26.51 10.45 18.82
N ILE A 197 -26.07 9.99 20.00
CA ILE A 197 -24.65 10.03 20.41
C ILE A 197 -23.82 8.85 19.89
N VAL A 198 -24.45 7.86 19.27
CA VAL A 198 -23.78 6.61 18.83
C VAL A 198 -23.73 6.58 17.31
N ASP A 199 -22.57 6.38 16.77
CA ASP A 199 -22.38 5.97 15.40
C ASP A 199 -21.72 4.59 15.34
N TYR A 200 -22.01 3.87 14.26
CA TYR A 200 -21.55 2.51 14.09
C TYR A 200 -21.30 2.15 12.63
N LYS A 201 -20.42 1.22 12.42
CA LYS A 201 -20.28 0.47 11.16
C LYS A 201 -19.93 -0.97 11.49
N ILE A 202 -20.54 -1.89 10.75
CA ILE A 202 -20.28 -3.33 10.83
C ILE A 202 -20.28 -3.86 9.41
N GLY A 203 -19.30 -4.67 9.08
CA GLY A 203 -19.22 -5.26 7.75
C GLY A 203 -18.58 -6.63 7.75
N VAL A 204 -18.92 -7.37 6.71
CA VAL A 204 -18.35 -8.66 6.37
C VAL A 204 -18.05 -8.69 4.89
N ALA A 205 -16.90 -9.22 4.51
CA ALA A 205 -16.56 -9.51 3.13
C ALA A 205 -16.01 -10.93 3.02
N ARG A 206 -16.52 -11.68 2.05
CA ARG A 206 -16.03 -13.00 1.68
C ARG A 206 -15.47 -12.91 0.28
N GLN A 207 -14.27 -13.40 0.10
CA GLN A 207 -13.61 -13.49 -1.18
C GLN A 207 -13.23 -14.95 -1.42
N ARG A 208 -13.50 -15.43 -2.63
CA ARG A 208 -13.16 -16.79 -3.03
C ARG A 208 -12.76 -16.81 -4.49
N GLU A 209 -11.69 -17.52 -4.76
CA GLU A 209 -11.19 -17.79 -6.10
C GLU A 209 -10.64 -19.20 -6.16
N ARG A 210 -10.87 -19.91 -7.27
CA ARG A 210 -10.21 -21.20 -7.50
C ARG A 210 -8.76 -21.01 -7.96
N GLY A 211 -8.48 -19.87 -8.64
CA GLY A 211 -7.15 -19.48 -9.06
C GLY A 211 -6.64 -20.20 -10.31
N ILE A 212 -5.33 -20.19 -10.44
CA ILE A 212 -4.54 -20.87 -11.48
C ILE A 212 -3.23 -21.33 -10.84
N SER A 213 -2.57 -22.34 -11.39
CA SER A 213 -1.25 -22.77 -10.89
C SER A 213 -0.23 -21.63 -10.83
N VAL A 214 0.48 -21.52 -9.73
CA VAL A 214 1.52 -20.51 -9.47
C VAL A 214 2.69 -20.64 -10.43
N TYR A 215 3.10 -21.87 -10.75
CA TYR A 215 4.26 -22.07 -11.61
C TYR A 215 3.90 -22.14 -13.09
N ARG A 216 4.61 -21.38 -13.88
CA ARG A 216 4.47 -21.38 -15.32
C ARG A 216 5.60 -22.10 -16.04
N LYS A 217 6.84 -21.97 -15.54
CA LYS A 217 8.05 -22.42 -16.21
C LYS A 217 9.21 -22.50 -15.22
N GLY A 218 10.10 -23.45 -15.44
CA GLY A 218 11.33 -23.59 -14.68
C GLY A 218 11.46 -24.96 -14.06
N PRO A 219 12.53 -25.21 -13.24
CA PRO A 219 12.74 -26.48 -12.58
C PRO A 219 11.58 -26.88 -11.66
N GLN A 220 11.03 -25.91 -10.91
CA GLN A 220 9.89 -26.12 -10.03
C GLN A 220 8.61 -26.46 -10.79
N ALA A 221 8.34 -25.79 -11.91
CA ALA A 221 7.18 -26.10 -12.76
C ALA A 221 7.25 -27.50 -13.42
N ALA A 222 8.41 -28.11 -13.51
CA ALA A 222 8.58 -29.49 -13.97
C ALA A 222 8.26 -30.52 -12.87
N MET A 223 8.30 -30.10 -11.61
CA MET A 223 7.96 -30.88 -10.41
C MET A 223 6.51 -30.69 -10.01
N SER A 224 5.91 -29.51 -10.28
CA SER A 224 4.49 -29.23 -10.11
C SER A 224 3.66 -30.18 -10.99
N ILE A 225 2.75 -30.91 -10.39
CA ILE A 225 1.88 -31.84 -11.09
C ILE A 225 0.80 -31.04 -11.82
N ASN A 226 1.05 -30.81 -13.13
CA ASN A 226 0.06 -30.50 -14.14
C ASN A 226 -1.24 -29.85 -13.64
N GLY A 227 -1.23 -28.53 -13.46
CA GLY A 227 -2.46 -27.75 -13.55
C GLY A 227 -3.41 -27.90 -12.39
N ASP A 228 -2.91 -28.00 -11.18
CA ASP A 228 -3.69 -27.64 -10.01
C ASP A 228 -3.92 -26.13 -10.00
N ASP A 229 -5.07 -25.76 -9.53
CA ASP A 229 -5.50 -24.37 -9.46
C ASP A 229 -5.30 -23.91 -7.99
N ASP A 230 -4.32 -23.03 -7.76
CA ASP A 230 -4.02 -22.50 -6.41
C ASP A 230 -5.15 -21.60 -5.92
N HIS A 231 -5.88 -22.09 -4.95
CA HIS A 231 -7.07 -21.41 -4.47
C HIS A 231 -6.76 -20.28 -3.48
N PHE A 232 -7.67 -19.33 -3.43
CA PHE A 232 -7.69 -18.27 -2.41
C PHE A 232 -9.07 -18.16 -1.79
N ARG A 233 -9.11 -18.08 -0.46
CA ARG A 233 -10.33 -17.84 0.33
C ARG A 233 -10.00 -16.85 1.45
N SER A 234 -10.82 -15.82 1.61
CA SER A 234 -10.67 -14.87 2.71
C SER A 234 -12.03 -14.46 3.25
N MET A 235 -12.11 -14.38 4.57
CA MET A 235 -13.24 -13.82 5.31
C MET A 235 -12.73 -12.62 6.12
N ASN A 236 -13.36 -11.47 5.90
CA ASN A 236 -13.04 -10.23 6.59
C ASN A 236 -14.26 -9.79 7.39
N TYR A 237 -14.05 -9.53 8.66
CA TYR A 237 -15.04 -8.92 9.56
C TYR A 237 -14.44 -7.63 10.10
N PHE A 238 -15.24 -6.60 10.18
CA PHE A 238 -14.82 -5.36 10.84
C PHE A 238 -16.03 -4.72 11.51
N GLY A 239 -15.75 -3.92 12.51
CA GLY A 239 -16.76 -3.13 13.19
C GLY A 239 -16.13 -2.00 13.97
N ASP A 240 -16.81 -0.86 13.99
CA ASP A 240 -16.46 0.28 14.80
C ASP A 240 -17.70 0.89 15.45
N LEU A 241 -17.52 1.38 16.66
CA LEU A 241 -18.50 2.11 17.44
C LEU A 241 -17.89 3.45 17.88
N GLY A 242 -18.58 4.53 17.62
CA GLY A 242 -18.27 5.85 18.09
C GLY A 242 -19.32 6.34 19.10
N PHE A 243 -18.87 6.98 20.16
CA PHE A 243 -19.72 7.57 21.19
C PHE A 243 -19.35 9.04 21.34
N GLN A 244 -20.21 9.94 20.88
CA GLN A 244 -20.08 11.37 21.13
C GLN A 244 -20.63 11.67 22.51
N LEU A 245 -19.76 11.87 23.50
CA LEU A 245 -20.15 12.05 24.89
C LEU A 245 -20.77 13.44 25.13
N ASP A 246 -20.17 14.45 24.50
CA ASP A 246 -20.61 15.83 24.44
C ASP A 246 -20.01 16.50 23.18
N ASP A 247 -20.11 17.80 23.02
CA ASP A 247 -19.63 18.54 21.85
C ASP A 247 -18.09 18.41 21.65
N LYS A 248 -17.35 17.97 22.67
CA LYS A 248 -15.89 17.96 22.70
C LYS A 248 -15.28 16.56 22.82
N TRP A 249 -15.92 15.67 23.55
CA TRP A 249 -15.35 14.36 23.86
C TRP A 249 -16.00 13.22 23.10
N ARG A 250 -15.15 12.38 22.54
CA ARG A 250 -15.55 11.21 21.74
C ARG A 250 -14.74 9.97 22.15
N ILE A 251 -15.42 8.82 22.22
CA ILE A 251 -14.81 7.51 22.36
C ILE A 251 -15.01 6.76 21.05
N GLU A 252 -13.97 6.09 20.58
CA GLU A 252 -14.00 5.20 19.42
C GLU A 252 -13.48 3.83 19.84
N LEU A 253 -14.20 2.78 19.48
CA LEU A 253 -13.83 1.38 19.68
C LEU A 253 -14.01 0.65 18.36
N GLY A 254 -13.02 -0.10 17.94
CA GLY A 254 -13.16 -0.82 16.68
C GLY A 254 -12.15 -1.94 16.51
N GLY A 255 -12.34 -2.66 15.41
CA GLY A 255 -11.43 -3.74 15.06
C GLY A 255 -11.83 -4.52 13.83
N SER A 256 -10.93 -5.39 13.42
CA SER A 256 -11.14 -6.29 12.30
C SER A 256 -10.57 -7.68 12.59
N PHE A 257 -11.14 -8.66 11.95
CA PHE A 257 -10.65 -10.03 11.91
C PHE A 257 -10.65 -10.53 10.48
N THR A 258 -9.52 -11.06 10.05
CA THR A 258 -9.34 -11.66 8.72
C THR A 258 -8.87 -13.10 8.91
N ASP A 259 -9.52 -14.03 8.20
CA ASP A 259 -9.15 -15.44 8.11
C ASP A 259 -8.93 -15.77 6.63
N THR A 260 -7.69 -16.05 6.23
CA THR A 260 -7.30 -16.33 4.86
C THR A 260 -6.71 -17.72 4.75
N ASP A 261 -7.13 -18.42 3.73
CA ASP A 261 -6.66 -19.73 3.31
C ASP A 261 -6.22 -19.62 1.85
N GLU A 262 -4.94 -19.82 1.58
CA GLU A 262 -4.35 -19.72 0.24
C GLU A 262 -3.49 -20.93 -0.04
N GLU A 263 -3.66 -21.51 -1.21
CA GLU A 263 -2.80 -22.56 -1.73
C GLU A 263 -1.62 -21.95 -2.48
N TYR A 264 -0.46 -22.51 -2.31
CA TYR A 264 0.76 -22.10 -3.02
C TYR A 264 1.63 -23.30 -3.30
N ASP A 265 2.43 -23.24 -4.34
CA ASP A 265 3.44 -24.24 -4.64
C ASP A 265 4.79 -23.84 -4.03
N ASP A 266 5.30 -24.63 -3.08
CA ASP A 266 6.68 -24.52 -2.62
C ASP A 266 7.49 -25.68 -3.13
N GLY A 267 8.23 -25.47 -4.22
CA GLY A 267 9.09 -26.48 -4.80
C GLY A 267 10.20 -27.03 -3.88
N TYR A 268 10.26 -26.57 -2.64
CA TYR A 268 11.23 -27.06 -1.62
C TYR A 268 10.62 -27.98 -0.59
N LEU A 269 9.33 -27.89 -0.28
CA LEU A 269 8.70 -28.71 0.75
C LEU A 269 8.17 -30.04 0.21
N GLY A 270 7.90 -30.14 -1.10
CA GLY A 270 7.40 -31.36 -1.76
C GLY A 270 8.46 -32.32 -2.30
N ASP A 271 9.70 -31.89 -2.45
CA ASP A 271 10.73 -32.57 -3.25
C ASP A 271 11.26 -33.90 -2.72
N TRP A 272 10.91 -34.32 -1.53
CA TRP A 272 11.41 -35.58 -0.97
C TRP A 272 10.45 -36.76 -1.07
N GLY A 273 9.35 -36.63 -1.81
CA GLY A 273 8.43 -37.75 -1.99
C GLY A 273 7.17 -37.44 -2.79
N SER A 274 7.21 -37.56 -4.09
CA SER A 274 6.14 -38.05 -4.98
C SER A 274 4.67 -37.77 -4.52
N GLY A 275 4.26 -36.57 -4.38
CA GLY A 275 2.85 -36.18 -4.19
C GLY A 275 2.55 -34.86 -4.89
N PRO A 276 1.31 -34.56 -5.24
CA PRO A 276 0.91 -33.22 -5.68
C PRO A 276 1.24 -32.23 -4.56
N ASP A 277 1.91 -31.15 -4.93
CA ASP A 277 2.21 -30.04 -4.02
C ASP A 277 0.92 -29.26 -3.79
N HIS A 278 0.27 -29.50 -2.67
CA HIS A 278 -0.82 -28.70 -2.12
C HIS A 278 -0.35 -28.15 -0.79
N ASP A 279 0.40 -27.08 -0.86
CA ASP A 279 0.84 -26.38 0.34
C ASP A 279 -0.13 -25.24 0.62
N ASP A 280 -0.63 -25.15 1.85
CA ASP A 280 -1.56 -24.12 2.27
C ASP A 280 -0.87 -23.11 3.19
N ILE A 281 -1.20 -21.84 3.04
CA ILE A 281 -0.92 -20.79 4.02
C ILE A 281 -2.22 -20.39 4.69
N TRP A 282 -2.32 -20.63 5.98
CA TRP A 282 -3.39 -20.08 6.79
C TRP A 282 -2.91 -18.82 7.50
N LEU A 283 -3.58 -17.70 7.23
CA LEU A 283 -3.30 -16.43 7.88
C LEU A 283 -4.54 -15.93 8.59
N ARG A 284 -4.42 -15.80 9.92
CA ARG A 284 -5.41 -15.11 10.75
C ARG A 284 -4.83 -13.81 11.24
N LYS A 285 -5.54 -12.73 11.00
CA LYS A 285 -5.15 -11.41 11.44
C LYS A 285 -6.26 -10.77 12.25
N THR A 286 -5.93 -10.29 13.43
CA THR A 286 -6.84 -9.56 14.29
C THR A 286 -6.26 -8.19 14.56
N MET A 287 -7.06 -7.17 14.43
CA MET A 287 -6.74 -5.80 14.84
C MET A 287 -7.85 -5.29 15.73
N GLY A 288 -7.48 -4.64 16.82
CA GLY A 288 -8.41 -3.93 17.71
C GLY A 288 -7.85 -2.57 18.07
N HIS A 289 -8.73 -1.59 18.24
CA HIS A 289 -8.34 -0.26 18.69
C HIS A 289 -9.38 0.37 19.60
N ALA A 290 -8.90 1.28 20.44
CA ALA A 290 -9.71 2.15 21.28
C ALA A 290 -9.08 3.54 21.28
N LYS A 291 -9.90 4.59 21.21
CA LYS A 291 -9.44 5.97 21.24
C LYS A 291 -10.40 6.83 22.06
N LEU A 292 -9.83 7.64 22.93
CA LEU A 292 -10.50 8.76 23.56
C LEU A 292 -9.93 10.04 22.95
N ALA A 293 -10.79 10.89 22.42
CA ALA A 293 -10.41 12.16 21.82
C ALA A 293 -11.22 13.30 22.42
N GLY A 294 -10.54 14.38 22.80
CA GLY A 294 -11.12 15.66 23.16
C GLY A 294 -10.69 16.69 22.15
N THR A 295 -11.63 17.35 21.50
CA THR A 295 -11.38 18.36 20.45
C THR A 295 -11.95 19.71 20.87
N GLY A 296 -11.29 20.80 20.47
CA GLY A 296 -11.74 22.15 20.75
C GLY A 296 -11.79 22.48 22.25
N LEU A 297 -10.89 21.90 23.04
CA LEU A 297 -10.80 22.19 24.46
C LEU A 297 -10.23 23.61 24.68
N PHE A 298 -10.59 24.25 25.81
CA PHE A 298 -10.09 25.57 26.20
C PHE A 298 -10.26 26.64 25.09
N ASN A 299 -11.49 26.83 24.62
CA ASN A 299 -11.85 27.75 23.54
C ASN A 299 -11.15 27.39 22.22
N ASP A 300 -11.27 26.15 21.80
CA ASP A 300 -10.78 25.58 20.55
C ASP A 300 -9.25 25.64 20.35
N THR A 301 -8.51 25.80 21.47
CA THR A 301 -7.05 25.90 21.42
C THR A 301 -6.32 24.55 21.57
N LEU A 302 -6.98 23.52 22.12
CA LEU A 302 -6.30 22.28 22.44
C LEU A 302 -7.12 21.03 22.04
N ASP A 303 -6.49 20.12 21.30
CA ASP A 303 -6.99 18.77 21.10
C ASP A 303 -6.12 17.76 21.85
N LEU A 304 -6.76 16.78 22.47
CA LEU A 304 -6.09 15.68 23.17
C LEU A 304 -6.57 14.35 22.62
N SER A 305 -5.68 13.40 22.52
CA SER A 305 -6.07 12.02 22.24
C SER A 305 -5.21 11.01 22.99
N LEU A 306 -5.86 9.93 23.41
CA LEU A 306 -5.23 8.73 23.93
C LEU A 306 -5.78 7.55 23.15
N SER A 307 -4.89 6.76 22.54
CA SER A 307 -5.30 5.59 21.76
C SER A 307 -4.48 4.36 22.15
N TYR A 308 -5.13 3.22 22.01
CA TYR A 308 -4.54 1.90 22.08
C TYR A 308 -4.90 1.14 20.80
N ALA A 309 -3.93 0.46 20.22
CA ALA A 309 -4.17 -0.48 19.11
C ALA A 309 -3.38 -1.76 19.35
N GLN A 310 -3.96 -2.88 18.95
CA GLN A 310 -3.31 -4.17 18.94
C GLN A 310 -3.55 -4.86 17.60
N THR A 311 -2.47 -5.38 17.02
CA THR A 311 -2.53 -6.23 15.83
C THR A 311 -1.88 -7.57 16.18
N ARG A 312 -2.56 -8.67 15.81
CA ARG A 312 -2.04 -10.02 15.95
C ARG A 312 -2.11 -10.74 14.62
N SER A 313 -1.02 -11.35 14.20
CA SER A 313 -0.92 -12.21 13.03
C SER A 313 -0.57 -13.64 13.46
N ASP A 314 -1.29 -14.62 12.94
CA ASP A 314 -1.02 -16.07 13.10
C ASP A 314 -0.95 -16.67 11.70
N ARG A 315 0.27 -16.96 11.23
CA ARG A 315 0.53 -17.54 9.92
C ARG A 315 1.03 -18.95 10.09
N GLN A 316 0.39 -19.87 9.38
CA GLN A 316 0.77 -21.30 9.38
C GLN A 316 1.00 -21.75 7.95
N TYR A 317 2.14 -22.38 7.72
CA TYR A 317 2.46 -23.09 6.49
C TYR A 317 2.17 -24.56 6.72
N ILE A 318 1.35 -25.15 5.87
CA ILE A 318 0.90 -26.53 5.97
C ILE A 318 1.40 -27.24 4.72
N GLY A 319 2.32 -28.17 4.91
CA GLY A 319 2.87 -28.95 3.80
C GLY A 319 2.03 -30.19 3.47
N VAL A 320 2.41 -30.86 2.39
CA VAL A 320 1.79 -32.09 1.90
C VAL A 320 1.64 -33.12 3.03
N GLY A 321 0.43 -33.62 3.20
CA GLY A 321 0.10 -34.56 4.27
C GLY A 321 -0.53 -33.93 5.52
N GLY A 322 -0.83 -32.63 5.49
CA GLY A 322 -1.59 -31.93 6.54
C GLY A 322 -0.78 -31.62 7.80
N GLY A 323 0.55 -31.72 7.75
CA GLY A 323 1.43 -31.33 8.84
C GLY A 323 1.80 -29.85 8.79
N SER A 324 1.57 -29.09 9.86
CA SER A 324 2.07 -27.70 9.95
C SER A 324 3.60 -27.73 9.99
N ALA A 325 4.24 -27.26 8.91
CA ALA A 325 5.69 -27.18 8.81
C ALA A 325 6.24 -26.00 9.61
N TYR A 326 5.62 -24.82 9.46
CA TYR A 326 6.04 -23.59 10.13
C TYR A 326 4.82 -22.83 10.66
N ARG A 327 4.98 -22.18 11.80
CA ARG A 327 3.99 -21.24 12.33
C ARG A 327 4.68 -20.01 12.87
N TYR A 328 4.21 -18.86 12.45
CA TYR A 328 4.70 -17.55 12.86
C TYR A 328 3.60 -16.79 13.58
N LEU A 329 3.90 -16.32 14.77
CA LEU A 329 2.99 -15.50 15.57
C LEU A 329 3.61 -14.13 15.77
N GLY A 330 2.92 -13.08 15.38
CA GLY A 330 3.30 -11.70 15.60
C GLY A 330 2.24 -10.98 16.39
N ASP A 331 2.63 -10.38 17.50
CA ASP A 331 1.80 -9.50 18.31
C ASP A 331 2.43 -8.11 18.32
N LEU A 332 1.65 -7.07 18.01
CA LEU A 332 2.06 -5.68 18.09
C LEU A 332 1.01 -4.89 18.85
N SER A 333 1.42 -4.22 19.91
CA SER A 333 0.57 -3.29 20.69
C SER A 333 1.16 -1.90 20.64
N LEU A 334 0.32 -0.90 20.47
CA LEU A 334 0.68 0.51 20.41
C LEU A 334 -0.21 1.32 21.35
N VAL A 335 0.38 2.05 22.26
CA VAL A 335 -0.29 3.11 23.04
C VAL A 335 0.24 4.44 22.54
N ASN A 336 -0.65 5.38 22.23
CA ASN A 336 -0.27 6.72 21.79
C ASN A 336 -1.05 7.76 22.59
N ALA A 337 -0.34 8.75 23.13
CA ALA A 337 -0.92 9.95 23.70
C ALA A 337 -0.41 11.17 22.93
N GLN A 338 -1.33 12.03 22.50
CA GLN A 338 -1.04 13.19 21.65
C GLN A 338 -1.82 14.41 22.14
N ALA A 339 -1.15 15.55 22.07
CA ALA A 339 -1.74 16.87 22.25
C ALA A 339 -1.46 17.73 21.02
N THR A 340 -2.47 18.42 20.52
CA THR A 340 -2.35 19.38 19.42
C THR A 340 -2.84 20.74 19.93
N LEU A 341 -1.93 21.70 19.92
CA LEU A 341 -2.18 23.08 20.34
C LEU A 341 -2.37 23.97 19.11
N HIS A 342 -3.56 24.52 18.93
CA HIS A 342 -3.89 25.54 17.94
C HIS A 342 -3.54 26.90 18.53
N ILE A 343 -2.32 27.38 18.28
CA ILE A 343 -1.80 28.62 18.84
C ILE A 343 -2.60 29.81 18.27
N ASN A 344 -2.93 29.70 17.00
CA ASN A 344 -3.82 30.59 16.26
C ASN A 344 -4.15 29.91 14.90
N ASP A 345 -4.90 30.56 14.03
CA ASP A 345 -5.38 30.00 12.75
C ASP A 345 -4.27 29.56 11.79
N TRP A 346 -3.05 30.06 11.97
CA TRP A 346 -1.88 29.80 11.12
C TRP A 346 -0.72 29.09 11.81
N ASN A 347 -0.85 28.72 13.10
CA ASN A 347 0.16 28.01 13.86
C ASN A 347 -0.43 26.84 14.65
N THR A 348 0.07 25.64 14.39
CA THR A 348 -0.32 24.42 15.12
C THR A 348 0.92 23.68 15.60
N LEU A 349 0.92 23.30 16.87
CA LEU A 349 1.96 22.51 17.50
C LEU A 349 1.36 21.18 17.96
N THR A 350 1.90 20.07 17.48
CA THR A 350 1.53 18.72 17.90
C THR A 350 2.68 18.09 18.68
N ALA A 351 2.41 17.51 19.84
CA ALA A 351 3.39 16.75 20.60
C ALA A 351 2.79 15.43 21.08
N GLY A 352 3.60 14.40 21.20
CA GLY A 352 3.09 13.13 21.69
C GLY A 352 4.18 12.14 22.08
N ILE A 353 3.69 11.05 22.67
CA ILE A 353 4.49 9.89 23.05
C ILE A 353 3.76 8.65 22.59
N ASP A 354 4.52 7.69 22.09
CA ASP A 354 4.01 6.34 21.87
C ASP A 354 4.90 5.27 22.52
N PHE A 355 4.24 4.20 22.90
CA PHE A 355 4.87 2.99 23.40
C PHE A 355 4.42 1.83 22.53
N GLN A 356 5.38 1.22 21.84
CA GLN A 356 5.18 0.04 21.01
C GLN A 356 5.79 -1.18 21.67
N HIS A 357 5.01 -2.25 21.74
CA HIS A 357 5.43 -3.55 22.23
C HIS A 357 5.19 -4.59 21.16
N GLU A 358 6.24 -5.31 20.79
CA GLU A 358 6.21 -6.35 19.77
C GLU A 358 6.68 -7.66 20.36
N GLN A 359 5.93 -8.75 20.12
CA GLN A 359 6.36 -10.10 20.41
C GLN A 359 6.24 -10.94 19.14
N VAL A 360 7.30 -11.67 18.82
CA VAL A 360 7.33 -12.56 17.66
C VAL A 360 7.79 -13.93 18.09
N ARG A 361 7.03 -14.96 17.69
CA ARG A 361 7.30 -16.37 18.01
C ARG A 361 7.28 -17.20 16.75
N GLY A 362 8.27 -18.03 16.58
CA GLY A 362 8.35 -18.98 15.49
C GLY A 362 8.37 -20.41 15.99
N PHE A 363 7.60 -21.27 15.31
CA PHE A 363 7.56 -22.71 15.54
C PHE A 363 7.93 -23.41 14.24
N MET A 364 8.76 -24.42 14.34
CA MET A 364 9.24 -25.22 13.22
C MET A 364 9.07 -26.71 13.51
N VAL A 365 9.07 -27.52 12.47
CA VAL A 365 9.12 -28.97 12.56
C VAL A 365 10.56 -29.39 12.26
N GLY A 366 11.16 -30.13 13.18
CA GLY A 366 12.51 -30.72 12.99
C GLY A 366 12.49 -31.96 12.12
N TYR A 367 13.68 -32.48 11.78
CA TYR A 367 13.85 -33.71 11.01
C TYR A 367 13.20 -34.97 11.65
N ASP A 368 12.97 -34.93 12.95
CA ASP A 368 12.29 -35.99 13.72
C ASP A 368 10.77 -35.80 13.75
N ASN A 369 10.22 -34.92 12.92
CA ASN A 369 8.81 -34.52 12.87
C ASN A 369 8.27 -33.94 14.18
N ARG A 370 9.14 -33.49 15.10
CA ARG A 370 8.73 -32.84 16.33
C ARG A 370 8.65 -31.31 16.12
N LYS A 371 7.55 -30.73 16.59
CA LYS A 371 7.41 -29.28 16.66
C LYS A 371 8.25 -28.73 17.79
N PHE A 372 9.04 -27.69 17.51
CA PHE A 372 9.80 -26.98 18.53
C PHE A 372 9.62 -25.46 18.34
N LYS A 373 9.74 -24.73 19.44
CA LYS A 373 9.76 -23.27 19.39
C LYS A 373 11.17 -22.84 18.97
N ALA A 374 11.26 -22.26 17.77
CA ALA A 374 12.51 -21.85 17.20
C ALA A 374 12.98 -20.50 17.80
N TRP A 375 12.05 -19.60 18.09
CA TRP A 375 12.32 -18.31 18.72
C TRP A 375 11.12 -17.74 19.45
N ASP A 376 11.38 -16.81 20.37
CA ASP A 376 10.39 -16.03 21.12
C ASP A 376 11.07 -14.73 21.55
N GLU A 377 10.87 -13.69 20.73
CA GLU A 377 11.55 -12.42 20.89
C GLU A 377 10.56 -11.30 21.20
N THR A 378 10.99 -10.38 22.03
CA THR A 378 10.17 -9.25 22.48
C THR A 378 10.95 -7.95 22.33
N TYR A 379 10.35 -6.99 21.63
CA TYR A 379 10.91 -5.67 21.41
C TYR A 379 10.01 -4.58 21.98
N ARG A 380 10.63 -3.51 22.42
CA ARG A 380 9.93 -2.33 22.94
C ARG A 380 10.53 -1.08 22.32
N THR A 381 9.65 -0.20 21.86
CA THR A 381 10.05 1.11 21.36
C THR A 381 9.25 2.19 22.06
N VAL A 382 9.94 3.19 22.58
CA VAL A 382 9.33 4.42 23.10
C VAL A 382 9.67 5.54 22.13
N GLY A 383 8.65 6.23 21.63
CA GLY A 383 8.82 7.34 20.69
C GLY A 383 8.29 8.64 21.30
N TYR A 384 9.11 9.68 21.32
CA TYR A 384 8.72 11.04 21.66
C TYR A 384 8.74 11.87 20.40
N TYR A 385 7.69 12.60 20.11
CA TYR A 385 7.62 13.36 18.88
C TYR A 385 7.01 14.74 19.07
N ILE A 386 7.40 15.64 18.18
CA ILE A 386 6.87 16.99 18.07
C ILE A 386 6.77 17.35 16.58
N GLY A 387 5.68 17.99 16.20
CA GLY A 387 5.41 18.51 14.87
C GLY A 387 4.92 19.96 14.96
N TYR A 388 5.43 20.80 14.08
CA TYR A 388 5.03 22.19 14.00
C TYR A 388 4.61 22.51 12.57
N GLN A 389 3.42 23.12 12.44
CA GLN A 389 2.85 23.58 11.18
C GLN A 389 2.63 25.09 11.27
N ILE A 390 3.03 25.81 10.23
CA ILE A 390 2.88 27.24 10.16
C ILE A 390 2.53 27.69 8.74
N GLU A 391 1.61 28.65 8.64
CA GLU A 391 1.25 29.37 7.42
C GLU A 391 1.61 30.88 7.59
N PRO A 392 2.89 31.27 7.49
CA PRO A 392 3.33 32.63 7.78
C PRO A 392 2.83 33.67 6.78
N LEU A 393 2.45 33.25 5.60
CA LEU A 393 1.81 34.03 4.53
C LEU A 393 0.70 33.17 3.94
N GLU A 394 -0.29 33.78 3.40
CA GLU A 394 -1.40 33.10 2.72
C GLU A 394 -0.87 32.12 1.67
N ASN A 395 -1.35 30.86 1.75
CA ASN A 395 -0.93 29.76 0.87
C ASN A 395 0.57 29.35 0.93
N LEU A 396 1.31 29.81 1.93
CA LEU A 396 2.69 29.39 2.18
C LEU A 396 2.76 28.55 3.47
N PHE A 397 2.92 27.28 3.34
CA PHE A 397 2.92 26.33 4.45
C PHE A 397 4.34 25.77 4.70
N PHE A 398 4.71 25.67 5.96
CA PHE A 398 5.88 24.96 6.43
C PHE A 398 5.46 23.93 7.47
N ASN A 399 6.03 22.74 7.37
CA ASN A 399 5.87 21.66 8.33
C ASN A 399 7.26 21.20 8.78
N ALA A 400 7.45 21.03 10.08
CA ALA A 400 8.68 20.50 10.65
C ALA A 400 8.35 19.48 11.73
N ASN A 401 8.85 18.28 11.58
CA ASN A 401 8.59 17.14 12.45
C ASN A 401 9.90 16.59 13.00
N PHE A 402 9.89 16.19 14.25
CA PHE A 402 11.05 15.62 14.92
C PHE A 402 10.59 14.49 15.83
N ARG A 403 11.35 13.40 15.87
CA ARG A 403 11.06 12.26 16.69
C ARG A 403 12.35 11.62 17.25
N TYR A 404 12.32 11.29 18.52
CA TYR A 404 13.29 10.46 19.21
C TYR A 404 12.68 9.09 19.48
N ASN A 405 13.37 8.03 19.06
CA ASN A 405 12.97 6.65 19.29
C ASN A 405 14.02 5.98 20.17
N HIS A 406 13.57 5.32 21.23
CA HIS A 406 14.40 4.43 22.05
C HIS A 406 13.90 3.00 21.86
N HIS A 407 14.73 2.16 21.27
CA HIS A 407 14.45 0.75 21.00
C HIS A 407 15.22 -0.13 21.97
N SER A 408 14.61 -1.25 22.44
CA SER A 408 15.23 -2.15 23.43
C SER A 408 16.59 -2.68 23.02
N ASP A 409 16.84 -2.90 21.72
CA ASP A 409 18.02 -3.60 21.19
C ASP A 409 18.97 -2.68 20.39
N PHE A 410 18.45 -1.57 19.85
CA PHE A 410 19.20 -0.68 18.96
C PHE A 410 19.45 0.72 19.55
N ASP A 411 19.34 0.86 20.88
CA ASP A 411 19.53 2.09 21.63
C ASP A 411 18.57 3.20 21.14
N HIS A 412 19.04 4.20 20.43
CA HIS A 412 18.21 5.33 20.04
C HIS A 412 18.45 5.74 18.58
N GLU A 413 17.35 6.21 17.96
CA GLU A 413 17.38 6.80 16.62
C GLU A 413 16.58 8.11 16.58
N TRP A 414 17.19 9.12 15.97
CA TRP A 414 16.60 10.39 15.70
C TRP A 414 16.09 10.43 14.27
N THR A 415 14.82 10.78 14.10
CA THR A 415 14.18 10.99 12.81
C THR A 415 13.58 12.38 12.75
N GLY A 416 13.37 12.90 11.55
CA GLY A 416 12.74 14.19 11.37
C GLY A 416 12.49 14.45 9.90
N ASP A 417 11.52 15.30 9.63
CA ASP A 417 11.23 15.78 8.28
C ASP A 417 10.81 17.25 8.32
N VAL A 418 11.13 17.93 7.24
CA VAL A 418 10.68 19.29 6.98
C VAL A 418 10.10 19.35 5.58
N SER A 419 9.05 20.14 5.41
CA SER A 419 8.47 20.36 4.10
C SER A 419 7.92 21.77 3.96
N ALA A 420 7.84 22.23 2.72
CA ALA A 420 7.25 23.51 2.37
C ALA A 420 6.36 23.37 1.13
N ARG A 421 5.25 24.10 1.12
CA ARG A 421 4.33 24.25 -0.02
C ARG A 421 3.98 25.71 -0.19
N TYR A 422 3.98 26.17 -1.41
CA TYR A 422 3.54 27.53 -1.76
C TYR A 422 2.67 27.50 -3.00
N LEU A 423 1.44 27.96 -2.86
CA LEU A 423 0.53 28.18 -3.98
C LEU A 423 0.60 29.66 -4.41
N LEU A 424 1.07 29.91 -5.61
CA LEU A 424 1.03 31.20 -6.26
C LEU A 424 -0.29 31.34 -7.03
N GLU A 425 -1.33 31.80 -6.33
CA GLU A 425 -2.71 31.86 -6.86
C GLU A 425 -2.83 32.54 -8.23
N PRO A 426 -2.19 33.71 -8.48
CA PRO A 426 -2.38 34.43 -9.77
C PRO A 426 -2.02 33.62 -11.00
N THR A 427 -1.16 32.58 -10.82
CA THR A 427 -0.73 31.71 -11.93
C THR A 427 -1.23 30.28 -11.78
N GLY A 428 -1.85 29.92 -10.66
CA GLY A 428 -2.22 28.55 -10.33
C GLY A 428 -1.01 27.63 -10.22
N THR A 429 0.15 28.14 -9.78
CA THR A 429 1.40 27.40 -9.67
C THR A 429 1.66 27.02 -8.23
N THR A 430 1.83 25.71 -7.95
CA THR A 430 2.21 25.24 -6.63
C THR A 430 3.64 24.70 -6.65
N PHE A 431 4.47 25.22 -5.77
CA PHE A 431 5.80 24.70 -5.46
C PHE A 431 5.74 23.88 -4.19
N ARG A 432 6.38 22.71 -4.19
CA ARG A 432 6.51 21.87 -3.01
C ARG A 432 7.89 21.26 -2.90
N THR A 433 8.33 21.05 -1.67
CA THR A 433 9.59 20.37 -1.38
C THR A 433 9.53 19.69 -0.03
N SER A 434 10.23 18.59 0.10
CA SER A 434 10.40 17.90 1.37
C SER A 434 11.80 17.36 1.54
N TYR A 435 12.23 17.25 2.80
CA TYR A 435 13.43 16.53 3.21
C TYR A 435 13.10 15.76 4.49
N GLY A 436 13.45 14.48 4.53
CA GLY A 436 13.19 13.64 5.69
C GLY A 436 14.30 12.62 5.96
N LYS A 437 14.51 12.33 7.25
CA LYS A 437 15.29 11.21 7.76
C LYS A 437 14.35 10.23 8.45
N GLY A 438 14.31 8.99 7.98
CA GLY A 438 13.61 7.87 8.61
C GLY A 438 14.59 6.76 9.01
N TYR A 439 14.10 5.77 9.75
CA TYR A 439 14.84 4.55 10.08
C TYR A 439 13.98 3.30 10.01
N ARG A 440 14.62 2.13 9.90
CA ARG A 440 14.00 0.82 10.08
C ARG A 440 14.89 -0.04 10.97
N ALA A 441 14.36 -0.49 12.09
CA ALA A 441 14.99 -1.54 12.88
C ALA A 441 14.98 -2.86 12.08
N PRO A 442 16.04 -3.68 12.14
CA PRO A 442 15.99 -5.04 11.64
C PRO A 442 14.82 -5.77 12.29
N ASN A 443 14.10 -6.58 11.52
CA ASN A 443 13.00 -7.35 12.08
C ASN A 443 13.51 -8.59 12.84
N PRO A 444 12.67 -9.20 13.68
CA PRO A 444 13.06 -10.38 14.46
C PRO A 444 13.59 -11.54 13.62
N TYR A 445 13.04 -11.77 12.43
CA TYR A 445 13.50 -12.83 11.54
C TYR A 445 14.89 -12.55 10.97
N GLU A 446 15.22 -11.29 10.66
CA GLU A 446 16.55 -10.89 10.20
C GLU A 446 17.62 -11.05 11.29
N LEU A 447 17.23 -10.95 12.56
CA LEU A 447 18.15 -11.03 13.71
C LEU A 447 18.38 -12.44 14.24
N MET A 448 17.49 -13.38 13.95
CA MET A 448 17.48 -14.69 14.56
C MET A 448 18.79 -15.44 14.40
N PRO A 449 19.42 -15.89 15.52
CA PRO A 449 20.55 -16.79 15.44
C PRO A 449 20.11 -18.16 14.85
N LEU A 450 21.09 -18.86 14.30
CA LEU A 450 20.90 -20.20 13.75
C LEU A 450 20.21 -21.11 14.78
N ALA A 451 18.95 -21.47 14.53
CA ALA A 451 18.31 -22.54 15.28
C ALA A 451 18.92 -23.88 14.78
N ASN A 452 19.39 -24.74 15.68
CA ASN A 452 19.88 -26.07 15.36
C ASN A 452 18.81 -26.84 14.56
N ASN A 453 18.97 -27.00 13.25
CA ASN A 453 18.11 -27.73 12.30
C ASN A 453 17.40 -26.91 11.21
N THR A 454 17.81 -25.68 10.88
CA THR A 454 17.34 -25.00 9.67
C THR A 454 18.38 -25.12 8.56
N TRP A 455 17.96 -25.49 7.34
CA TRP A 455 18.88 -25.87 6.26
C TRP A 455 19.29 -24.74 5.32
N TYR A 456 18.62 -23.60 5.31
CA TYR A 456 18.78 -22.67 4.20
C TYR A 456 19.04 -21.22 4.59
N TRP A 457 18.72 -20.81 5.82
CA TRP A 457 18.82 -19.42 6.21
C TRP A 457 19.01 -19.26 7.73
N HIS A 458 19.81 -18.27 8.12
CA HIS A 458 19.90 -17.85 9.52
C HIS A 458 19.97 -16.33 9.58
N GLY A 459 19.44 -15.72 10.63
CA GLY A 459 19.54 -14.30 10.86
C GLY A 459 20.93 -13.87 11.32
N ASN A 460 21.13 -12.58 11.39
CA ASN A 460 22.38 -11.97 11.85
C ASN A 460 22.10 -11.00 13.00
N PRO A 461 22.44 -11.37 14.24
CA PRO A 461 22.22 -10.52 15.41
C PRO A 461 23.08 -9.24 15.42
N ASN A 462 24.05 -9.11 14.53
CA ASN A 462 24.94 -7.95 14.43
C ASN A 462 24.44 -6.89 13.43
N LEU A 463 23.24 -7.05 12.89
CA LEU A 463 22.64 -6.07 11.98
C LEU A 463 22.42 -4.74 12.67
N LYS A 464 22.67 -3.67 11.92
CA LYS A 464 22.40 -2.29 12.31
C LYS A 464 21.10 -1.82 11.68
N PRO A 465 20.37 -0.91 12.32
CA PRO A 465 19.22 -0.27 11.70
C PRO A 465 19.58 0.39 10.37
N GLU A 466 18.67 0.29 9.41
CA GLU A 466 18.73 1.08 8.18
C GLU A 466 18.30 2.51 8.47
N THR A 467 18.96 3.48 7.86
CA THR A 467 18.53 4.88 7.89
C THR A 467 18.38 5.41 6.47
N ALA A 468 17.30 6.11 6.20
CA ALA A 468 17.06 6.72 4.89
C ALA A 468 17.03 8.24 5.00
N ARG A 469 17.64 8.89 4.00
CA ARG A 469 17.50 10.33 3.74
C ARG A 469 16.78 10.48 2.41
N THR A 470 15.63 11.12 2.46
CA THR A 470 14.77 11.32 1.30
C THR A 470 14.56 12.81 1.09
N TRP A 471 14.53 13.24 -0.16
CA TRP A 471 14.13 14.59 -0.50
C TRP A 471 13.44 14.64 -1.86
N ASP A 472 12.56 15.58 -2.00
CA ASP A 472 11.91 15.86 -3.28
C ASP A 472 11.68 17.37 -3.49
N ILE A 473 11.50 17.70 -4.77
CA ILE A 473 11.04 19.01 -5.23
C ILE A 473 10.00 18.79 -6.32
N GLY A 474 8.88 19.43 -6.19
CA GLY A 474 7.73 19.30 -7.09
C GLY A 474 7.18 20.64 -7.52
N LEU A 475 6.64 20.63 -8.74
CA LEU A 475 5.88 21.72 -9.33
C LEU A 475 4.54 21.14 -9.78
N GLU A 476 3.46 21.83 -9.45
CA GLU A 476 2.12 21.59 -9.94
C GLU A 476 1.60 22.85 -10.60
N GLN A 477 0.94 22.72 -11.74
CA GLN A 477 0.46 23.83 -12.52
C GLN A 477 -1.00 23.62 -12.92
N ASP A 478 -1.86 24.53 -12.52
CA ASP A 478 -3.19 24.68 -13.07
C ASP A 478 -3.07 25.39 -14.44
N ILE A 479 -3.31 24.65 -15.52
CA ILE A 479 -3.14 25.16 -16.90
C ILE A 479 -4.42 25.81 -17.39
N ILE A 480 -5.57 25.17 -17.13
CA ILE A 480 -6.91 25.68 -17.46
C ILE A 480 -7.74 25.55 -16.16
N GLY A 481 -7.47 26.42 -15.19
CA GLY A 481 -8.05 26.26 -13.86
C GLY A 481 -7.87 24.83 -13.37
N LYS A 482 -8.81 24.31 -12.60
CA LYS A 482 -8.80 22.90 -12.13
C LYS A 482 -9.22 21.89 -13.21
N GLN A 483 -9.56 22.32 -14.44
CA GLN A 483 -9.93 21.43 -15.55
C GLN A 483 -8.72 20.72 -16.16
N LEU A 484 -7.53 21.33 -16.12
CA LEU A 484 -6.30 20.74 -16.60
C LEU A 484 -5.17 21.09 -15.65
N THR A 485 -4.67 20.10 -14.94
CA THR A 485 -3.51 20.24 -14.05
C THR A 485 -2.39 19.33 -14.51
N ALA A 486 -1.16 19.77 -14.36
CA ALA A 486 0.03 18.96 -14.59
C ALA A 486 0.98 19.08 -13.41
N ASP A 487 1.61 17.99 -13.03
CA ASP A 487 2.61 18.00 -11.97
C ASP A 487 3.89 17.27 -12.39
N VAL A 488 5.01 17.70 -11.83
CA VAL A 488 6.28 17.02 -11.95
C VAL A 488 7.03 17.05 -10.62
N THR A 489 7.60 15.94 -10.23
CA THR A 489 8.40 15.82 -9.01
C THR A 489 9.70 15.09 -9.30
N TYR A 490 10.83 15.68 -8.94
CA TYR A 490 12.09 14.98 -8.82
C TYR A 490 12.27 14.50 -7.38
N PHE A 491 12.74 13.27 -7.19
CA PHE A 491 13.02 12.70 -5.88
C PHE A 491 14.37 11.98 -5.82
N GLN A 492 14.91 11.90 -4.61
CA GLN A 492 16.10 11.11 -4.31
C GLN A 492 16.00 10.50 -2.91
N ASN A 493 16.26 9.20 -2.81
CA ASN A 493 16.34 8.44 -1.58
C ASN A 493 17.75 7.83 -1.45
N VAL A 494 18.35 7.92 -0.29
CA VAL A 494 19.61 7.27 0.05
C VAL A 494 19.40 6.48 1.33
N VAL A 495 19.64 5.17 1.27
CA VAL A 495 19.57 4.28 2.42
C VAL A 495 20.98 3.89 2.81
N ASP A 496 21.36 4.21 4.03
CA ASP A 496 22.60 3.79 4.67
C ASP A 496 22.33 2.49 5.47
N ASN A 497 23.33 1.63 5.62
CA ASN A 497 23.24 0.32 6.28
C ASN A 497 22.12 -0.56 5.71
N TYR A 498 21.87 -0.48 4.40
CA TYR A 498 20.83 -1.25 3.77
C TYR A 498 20.98 -2.74 4.06
N ILE A 499 19.90 -3.41 4.50
CA ILE A 499 19.94 -4.83 4.84
C ILE A 499 19.64 -5.63 3.57
N ASP A 500 20.64 -6.37 3.08
CA ASP A 500 20.46 -7.38 2.05
C ASP A 500 20.20 -8.73 2.70
N SER A 501 18.99 -9.25 2.54
CA SER A 501 18.55 -10.47 3.21
C SER A 501 19.36 -11.72 2.83
N TYR A 502 20.01 -11.73 1.68
CA TYR A 502 20.79 -12.85 1.15
C TYR A 502 22.22 -12.46 0.78
N GLY A 503 22.70 -11.29 1.22
CA GLY A 503 24.00 -10.75 0.86
C GLY A 503 25.20 -11.45 1.48
N GLY A 504 25.01 -12.17 2.59
CA GLY A 504 26.00 -13.01 3.23
C GLY A 504 25.85 -14.48 2.85
N TYR A 505 26.96 -15.22 2.83
CA TYR A 505 26.98 -16.65 2.59
C TYR A 505 28.02 -17.32 3.48
N ASP A 506 27.61 -18.34 4.24
CA ASP A 506 28.51 -19.14 5.07
C ASP A 506 28.85 -20.46 4.36
N PRO A 507 30.10 -20.65 3.91
CA PRO A 507 30.52 -21.84 3.19
C PRO A 507 30.54 -23.12 4.06
N ASN A 508 30.52 -23.01 5.40
CA ASN A 508 30.50 -24.15 6.29
C ASN A 508 29.10 -24.71 6.48
N THR A 509 28.11 -23.85 6.49
CA THR A 509 26.69 -24.22 6.66
C THR A 509 25.90 -24.24 5.35
N TRP A 510 26.48 -23.71 4.26
CA TRP A 510 25.84 -23.54 2.96
C TRP A 510 24.61 -22.62 3.03
N MET A 511 24.56 -21.72 4.02
CA MET A 511 23.41 -20.87 4.28
C MET A 511 23.70 -19.43 3.87
N SER A 512 22.65 -18.77 3.34
CA SER A 512 22.65 -17.32 3.19
C SER A 512 22.17 -16.66 4.49
N TYR A 513 22.68 -15.45 4.75
CA TYR A 513 22.27 -14.66 5.90
C TYR A 513 22.20 -13.16 5.56
N PRO A 514 21.41 -12.39 6.29
CA PRO A 514 21.28 -10.95 6.05
C PRO A 514 22.56 -10.20 6.50
N VAL A 515 22.94 -9.22 5.70
CA VAL A 515 24.08 -8.34 5.99
C VAL A 515 23.70 -6.88 5.70
N ASN A 516 24.32 -5.96 6.43
CA ASN A 516 24.26 -4.56 6.05
C ASN A 516 25.21 -4.31 4.89
N ILE A 517 24.71 -3.81 3.78
CA ILE A 517 25.50 -3.21 2.71
C ILE A 517 25.49 -1.69 2.86
N ASP A 518 26.60 -1.02 2.47
CA ASP A 518 26.79 0.36 2.90
C ASP A 518 25.73 1.33 2.42
N LYS A 519 25.45 1.40 1.11
CA LYS A 519 24.53 2.42 0.59
C LYS A 519 23.78 2.01 -0.65
N MET A 520 22.49 2.25 -0.62
CA MET A 520 21.64 2.21 -1.79
C MET A 520 21.13 3.62 -2.11
N LYS A 521 21.11 3.99 -3.39
CA LYS A 521 20.56 5.25 -3.87
C LYS A 521 19.49 4.99 -4.92
N VAL A 522 18.32 5.61 -4.74
CA VAL A 522 17.26 5.69 -5.75
C VAL A 522 17.02 7.16 -6.08
N ARG A 523 16.86 7.46 -7.35
CA ARG A 523 16.44 8.78 -7.84
C ARG A 523 15.44 8.60 -8.96
N GLY A 524 14.58 9.59 -9.14
CA GLY A 524 13.59 9.49 -10.21
C GLY A 524 12.82 10.78 -10.45
N ILE A 525 11.93 10.69 -11.44
CA ILE A 525 10.98 11.73 -11.81
C ILE A 525 9.61 11.08 -11.84
N GLU A 526 8.65 11.72 -11.20
CA GLU A 526 7.24 11.46 -11.30
C GLU A 526 6.61 12.61 -12.08
N ALA A 527 5.71 12.32 -13.01
CA ALA A 527 4.94 13.34 -13.72
C ALA A 527 3.49 12.88 -13.84
N GLY A 528 2.56 13.80 -13.66
CA GLY A 528 1.13 13.58 -13.71
C GLY A 528 0.43 14.60 -14.60
N ILE A 529 -0.68 14.19 -15.21
CA ILE A 529 -1.64 15.06 -15.87
C ILE A 529 -3.04 14.62 -15.45
N ASN A 530 -3.82 15.55 -14.92
CA ASN A 530 -5.24 15.36 -14.66
C ASN A 530 -6.02 16.35 -15.52
N ALA A 531 -6.98 15.83 -16.29
CA ALA A 531 -7.80 16.64 -17.16
C ALA A 531 -9.28 16.30 -16.98
N ARG A 532 -10.10 17.32 -16.92
CA ARG A 532 -11.56 17.26 -16.92
C ARG A 532 -12.11 18.16 -18.01
N PRO A 533 -11.96 17.75 -19.29
CA PRO A 533 -12.32 18.60 -20.42
C PRO A 533 -13.81 18.94 -20.48
N ILE A 534 -14.64 18.06 -19.95
CA ILE A 534 -16.08 18.24 -19.70
C ILE A 534 -16.39 17.61 -18.34
N ASP A 535 -17.52 17.95 -17.73
CA ASP A 535 -17.89 17.49 -16.39
C ASP A 535 -18.03 15.96 -16.31
N GLU A 536 -18.41 15.34 -17.39
CA GLU A 536 -18.64 13.90 -17.49
C GLU A 536 -17.36 13.08 -17.76
N LEU A 537 -16.22 13.72 -18.13
CA LEU A 537 -14.99 13.01 -18.52
C LEU A 537 -13.80 13.42 -17.67
N THR A 538 -13.24 12.45 -16.98
CA THR A 538 -11.98 12.60 -16.24
C THR A 538 -10.89 11.75 -16.89
N LEU A 539 -9.74 12.35 -17.15
CA LEU A 539 -8.55 11.71 -17.71
C LEU A 539 -7.39 11.87 -16.74
N ARG A 540 -6.67 10.79 -16.45
CA ARG A 540 -5.45 10.79 -15.64
C ARG A 540 -4.35 10.08 -16.39
N LEU A 541 -3.18 10.70 -16.43
CA LEU A 541 -1.95 10.12 -16.97
C LEU A 541 -0.87 10.25 -15.92
N ALA A 542 -0.09 9.21 -15.72
CA ALA A 542 1.06 9.27 -14.84
C ALA A 542 2.28 8.57 -15.47
N TYR A 543 3.44 9.14 -15.22
CA TYR A 543 4.72 8.58 -15.65
C TYR A 543 5.69 8.57 -14.49
N THR A 544 6.44 7.50 -14.37
CA THR A 544 7.53 7.37 -13.40
C THR A 544 8.79 6.90 -14.12
N TRP A 545 9.86 7.66 -13.96
CA TRP A 545 11.22 7.20 -14.17
C TRP A 545 11.91 7.06 -12.84
N GLN A 546 12.56 5.92 -12.58
CA GLN A 546 13.32 5.68 -11.37
C GLN A 546 14.54 4.82 -11.66
N HIS A 547 15.64 5.09 -10.95
CA HIS A 547 16.86 4.34 -11.11
C HIS A 547 17.50 4.07 -9.75
N ALA A 548 17.66 2.80 -9.41
CA ALA A 548 18.25 2.35 -8.16
C ALA A 548 19.62 1.71 -8.38
N ARG A 549 20.60 2.06 -7.56
CA ARG A 549 21.95 1.49 -7.63
C ARG A 549 22.61 1.37 -6.26
N ASN A 550 23.46 0.37 -6.12
CA ASN A 550 24.45 0.33 -5.06
C ASN A 550 25.52 1.42 -5.33
N ILE A 551 25.81 2.27 -4.35
CA ILE A 551 26.74 3.38 -4.55
C ILE A 551 28.19 2.90 -4.64
N GLN A 552 28.56 1.81 -3.95
CA GLN A 552 29.91 1.29 -3.93
C GLN A 552 30.28 0.54 -5.20
N THR A 553 29.40 -0.38 -5.64
CA THR A 553 29.68 -1.21 -6.82
C THR A 553 29.28 -0.50 -8.12
N GLY A 554 28.41 0.51 -8.03
CA GLY A 554 27.82 1.18 -9.19
C GLY A 554 26.78 0.34 -9.93
N GLU A 555 26.56 -0.90 -9.48
CA GLU A 555 25.62 -1.83 -10.13
C GLU A 555 24.19 -1.38 -9.94
N HIS A 556 23.34 -1.70 -10.92
CA HIS A 556 21.90 -1.54 -10.82
C HIS A 556 21.40 -2.46 -9.72
N PHE A 557 20.74 -1.87 -8.76
CA PHE A 557 20.34 -2.55 -7.53
C PHE A 557 18.81 -2.51 -7.40
N ARG A 558 18.15 -3.43 -7.97
CA ARG A 558 16.74 -3.75 -7.76
C ARG A 558 16.19 -4.61 -8.88
N PRO A 559 16.30 -5.93 -8.75
CA PRO A 559 15.54 -6.83 -9.57
C PRO A 559 14.03 -6.55 -9.40
N LEU A 560 13.26 -6.85 -10.41
CA LEU A 560 11.79 -6.81 -10.43
C LEU A 560 11.14 -5.41 -10.48
N ILE A 561 11.90 -4.32 -10.29
CA ILE A 561 11.39 -2.94 -10.39
C ILE A 561 11.79 -2.33 -11.73
N ALA A 562 10.81 -1.82 -12.47
CA ALA A 562 11.04 -1.17 -13.76
C ALA A 562 11.59 0.24 -13.57
N ASP A 563 12.54 0.63 -14.45
CA ASP A 563 13.03 2.01 -14.49
C ASP A 563 11.97 2.97 -15.06
N HIS A 564 11.09 2.49 -15.93
CA HIS A 564 10.06 3.29 -16.59
C HIS A 564 8.69 2.65 -16.40
N MET A 565 7.74 3.44 -15.95
CA MET A 565 6.34 3.05 -15.81
C MET A 565 5.45 4.18 -16.35
N PHE A 566 4.35 3.81 -16.97
CA PHE A 566 3.32 4.73 -17.41
C PHE A 566 1.96 4.16 -17.04
N SER A 567 1.06 4.98 -16.49
CA SER A 567 -0.33 4.61 -16.24
C SER A 567 -1.28 5.63 -16.86
N PHE A 568 -2.46 5.17 -17.19
CA PHE A 568 -3.55 6.01 -17.67
C PHE A 568 -4.88 5.51 -17.12
N ASP A 569 -5.79 6.43 -16.91
CA ASP A 569 -7.18 6.18 -16.54
C ASP A 569 -8.07 7.20 -17.24
N ALA A 570 -9.15 6.73 -17.81
CA ALA A 570 -10.20 7.55 -18.42
C ALA A 570 -11.56 7.08 -17.89
N THR A 571 -12.24 7.95 -17.19
CA THR A 571 -13.59 7.71 -16.66
C THR A 571 -14.57 8.66 -17.35
N TRP A 572 -15.62 8.09 -17.95
CA TRP A 572 -16.64 8.84 -18.68
C TRP A 572 -18.04 8.48 -18.20
N ASN A 573 -18.80 9.50 -17.80
CA ASN A 573 -20.18 9.38 -17.33
C ASN A 573 -21.11 10.16 -18.27
N PRO A 574 -21.37 9.67 -19.51
CA PRO A 574 -22.12 10.43 -20.51
C PRO A 574 -23.58 10.74 -20.10
N ILE A 575 -24.11 9.93 -19.21
CA ILE A 575 -25.39 10.13 -18.51
C ILE A 575 -25.27 9.64 -17.08
N GLN A 576 -26.13 10.10 -16.18
CA GLN A 576 -26.07 9.76 -14.75
C GLN A 576 -26.10 8.25 -14.44
N GLN A 577 -26.73 7.47 -15.32
CA GLN A 577 -26.87 6.02 -15.16
C GLN A 577 -25.67 5.22 -15.64
N LEU A 578 -24.81 5.78 -16.49
CA LEU A 578 -23.76 5.02 -17.18
C LEU A 578 -22.37 5.47 -16.72
N ASP A 579 -21.65 4.56 -16.11
CA ASP A 579 -20.23 4.70 -15.79
C ASP A 579 -19.39 3.89 -16.79
N LEU A 580 -18.46 4.52 -17.46
CA LEU A 580 -17.49 3.89 -18.35
C LEU A 580 -16.08 4.20 -17.83
N ASN A 581 -15.27 3.17 -17.67
CA ASN A 581 -13.87 3.34 -17.30
C ASN A 581 -12.98 2.48 -18.21
N ILE A 582 -11.83 3.03 -18.57
CA ILE A 582 -10.71 2.31 -19.17
C ILE A 582 -9.43 2.83 -18.56
N GLY A 583 -8.62 1.93 -18.03
CA GLY A 583 -7.35 2.26 -17.41
C GLY A 583 -6.29 1.21 -17.67
N GLY A 584 -5.09 1.47 -17.19
CA GLY A 584 -4.04 0.47 -17.29
C GLY A 584 -2.64 1.00 -17.00
N VAL A 585 -1.70 0.05 -17.01
CA VAL A 585 -0.28 0.30 -16.73
C VAL A 585 0.59 -0.30 -17.82
N LEU A 586 1.63 0.44 -18.21
CA LEU A 586 2.72 -0.04 -19.05
C LEU A 586 3.98 -0.07 -18.19
N VAL A 587 4.51 -1.25 -17.95
CA VAL A 587 5.70 -1.50 -17.13
C VAL A 587 6.87 -1.83 -18.04
N GLY A 588 7.94 -1.05 -17.92
CA GLY A 588 9.16 -1.22 -18.70
C GLY A 588 9.92 -2.52 -18.39
N PRO A 589 11.01 -2.78 -19.11
CA PRO A 589 11.85 -3.94 -18.86
C PRO A 589 12.47 -3.86 -17.45
N ARG A 590 12.61 -5.04 -16.82
CA ARG A 590 13.14 -5.19 -15.44
C ARG A 590 14.27 -6.21 -15.43
N GLN A 591 15.07 -6.21 -14.40
CA GLN A 591 15.99 -7.30 -14.14
C GLN A 591 15.26 -8.43 -13.42
N ASN A 592 15.61 -9.69 -13.71
CA ASN A 592 15.15 -10.84 -12.95
C ASN A 592 15.89 -10.95 -11.60
N ASN A 593 15.41 -11.85 -10.73
CA ASN A 593 15.99 -12.06 -9.39
C ASN A 593 16.93 -13.28 -9.38
N ASN A 594 17.90 -13.35 -10.31
CA ASN A 594 18.76 -14.54 -10.49
C ASN A 594 20.10 -14.46 -9.73
N GLY A 595 20.21 -13.69 -8.65
CA GLY A 595 21.46 -13.52 -7.90
C GLY A 595 22.57 -12.80 -8.69
N ALA A 596 23.73 -12.66 -8.07
CA ALA A 596 24.89 -11.99 -8.67
C ALA A 596 25.35 -12.73 -9.95
N GLY A 597 25.22 -12.07 -11.10
CA GLY A 597 25.83 -12.49 -12.37
C GLY A 597 24.90 -12.92 -13.49
N SER A 598 23.60 -13.06 -13.29
CA SER A 598 22.66 -13.40 -14.35
C SER A 598 21.85 -12.18 -14.80
N ALA A 599 22.24 -11.55 -15.88
CA ALA A 599 21.64 -10.32 -16.40
C ALA A 599 20.44 -10.58 -17.36
N ASN A 600 19.61 -11.56 -17.08
CA ASN A 600 18.41 -11.77 -17.87
C ASN A 600 17.39 -10.67 -17.58
N LYS A 601 16.98 -9.95 -18.61
CA LYS A 601 15.96 -8.92 -18.54
C LYS A 601 14.58 -9.54 -18.74
N MET A 602 13.66 -9.22 -17.85
CA MET A 602 12.25 -9.48 -18.06
C MET A 602 11.67 -8.47 -19.05
N HIS A 603 10.78 -8.93 -19.92
CA HIS A 603 10.13 -8.09 -20.90
C HIS A 603 9.19 -7.07 -20.29
N ASN A 604 8.99 -5.96 -20.99
CA ASN A 604 7.91 -5.03 -20.70
C ASN A 604 6.54 -5.68 -20.95
N TYR A 605 5.53 -5.16 -20.28
CA TYR A 605 4.14 -5.56 -20.49
C TYR A 605 3.19 -4.37 -20.38
N CYS A 606 1.99 -4.51 -20.96
CA CYS A 606 0.92 -3.53 -20.90
C CYS A 606 -0.36 -4.22 -20.45
N LEU A 607 -0.88 -3.82 -19.30
CA LEU A 607 -2.16 -4.28 -18.78
C LEU A 607 -3.19 -3.19 -18.96
N VAL A 608 -4.33 -3.55 -19.53
CA VAL A 608 -5.46 -2.66 -19.74
C VAL A 608 -6.69 -3.30 -19.10
N HIS A 609 -7.41 -2.55 -18.32
CA HIS A 609 -8.72 -2.94 -17.79
C HIS A 609 -9.82 -2.02 -18.32
N THR A 610 -11.05 -2.49 -18.28
CA THR A 610 -12.22 -1.68 -18.61
C THR A 610 -13.42 -2.11 -17.77
N THR A 611 -14.20 -1.12 -17.34
CA THR A 611 -15.43 -1.32 -16.56
C THR A 611 -16.58 -0.58 -17.22
N VAL A 612 -17.73 -1.22 -17.25
CA VAL A 612 -19.01 -0.64 -17.67
C VAL A 612 -20.00 -0.84 -16.52
N GLY A 613 -20.45 0.24 -15.91
CA GLY A 613 -21.42 0.26 -14.83
C GLY A 613 -22.74 0.86 -15.28
N TRP A 614 -23.86 0.26 -14.87
CA TRP A 614 -25.19 0.77 -15.10
C TRP A 614 -25.96 0.91 -13.78
N LYS A 615 -26.39 2.12 -13.44
CA LYS A 615 -27.24 2.46 -12.30
C LYS A 615 -28.69 2.44 -12.72
N PHE A 616 -29.47 1.45 -12.25
CA PHE A 616 -30.90 1.38 -12.52
C PHE A 616 -31.68 2.44 -11.73
N ASN A 617 -31.20 2.73 -10.54
CA ASN A 617 -31.65 3.78 -9.64
C ASN A 617 -30.58 4.06 -8.59
N ASP A 618 -30.87 4.87 -7.58
CA ASP A 618 -29.92 5.25 -6.51
C ASP A 618 -29.52 4.04 -5.63
N HIS A 619 -30.23 2.93 -5.72
CA HIS A 619 -30.01 1.74 -4.89
C HIS A 619 -29.33 0.61 -5.65
N PHE A 620 -29.55 0.46 -6.97
CA PHE A 620 -29.07 -0.68 -7.74
C PHE A 620 -28.10 -0.29 -8.84
N LYS A 621 -26.89 -0.86 -8.79
CA LYS A 621 -25.88 -0.78 -9.83
C LYS A 621 -25.49 -2.19 -10.27
N VAL A 622 -25.37 -2.42 -11.57
CA VAL A 622 -24.74 -3.61 -12.17
C VAL A 622 -23.52 -3.16 -12.94
N TYR A 623 -22.42 -3.89 -12.83
CA TYR A 623 -21.23 -3.59 -13.61
C TYR A 623 -20.60 -4.84 -14.21
N GLY A 624 -19.97 -4.67 -15.35
CA GLY A 624 -19.10 -5.65 -15.97
C GLY A 624 -17.69 -5.12 -16.08
N ARG A 625 -16.68 -5.93 -15.76
CA ARG A 625 -15.28 -5.59 -15.84
C ARG A 625 -14.49 -6.64 -16.62
N VAL A 626 -13.50 -6.18 -17.37
CA VAL A 626 -12.52 -7.03 -18.05
C VAL A 626 -11.13 -6.55 -17.66
N ASP A 627 -10.35 -7.39 -17.01
CA ASP A 627 -8.94 -7.12 -16.70
C ASP A 627 -8.05 -7.82 -17.75
N ASN A 628 -6.85 -7.27 -17.97
CA ASN A 628 -5.93 -7.69 -19.02
C ASN A 628 -6.65 -7.81 -20.39
N LEU A 629 -7.35 -6.75 -20.79
CA LEU A 629 -8.14 -6.68 -22.03
C LEU A 629 -7.35 -7.12 -23.27
N LEU A 630 -6.05 -6.84 -23.30
CA LEU A 630 -5.16 -7.20 -24.42
C LEU A 630 -4.74 -8.68 -24.40
N ASN A 631 -5.13 -9.44 -23.36
CA ASN A 631 -4.70 -10.81 -23.12
C ASN A 631 -3.16 -10.95 -23.17
N GLU A 632 -2.49 -10.01 -22.46
CA GLU A 632 -1.04 -10.01 -22.40
C GLU A 632 -0.54 -11.19 -21.57
N ASN A 633 0.44 -11.89 -22.11
CA ASN A 633 1.10 -12.98 -21.42
C ASN A 633 2.39 -12.44 -20.79
N TYR A 634 2.35 -12.11 -19.52
CA TYR A 634 3.42 -11.43 -18.81
C TYR A 634 3.86 -12.22 -17.56
N ALA A 635 4.92 -11.79 -16.92
CA ALA A 635 5.35 -12.25 -15.61
C ALA A 635 5.80 -11.05 -14.78
N THR A 636 5.49 -11.06 -13.51
CA THR A 636 5.97 -10.07 -12.55
C THR A 636 7.30 -10.47 -11.93
N VAL A 637 7.56 -11.76 -11.81
CA VAL A 637 8.77 -12.35 -11.25
C VAL A 637 9.32 -13.45 -12.16
N ASP A 638 10.64 -13.46 -12.33
CA ASP A 638 11.46 -14.58 -12.77
C ASP A 638 12.57 -14.73 -11.74
N SER A 639 12.57 -15.81 -10.98
CA SER A 639 13.51 -16.05 -9.91
C SER A 639 14.22 -17.38 -10.16
N TYR A 640 15.55 -17.31 -10.32
CA TYR A 640 16.41 -18.49 -10.59
C TYR A 640 15.91 -19.38 -11.74
N GLY A 641 15.30 -18.79 -12.78
CA GLY A 641 14.75 -19.49 -13.93
C GLY A 641 13.34 -20.01 -13.76
N THR A 642 12.73 -19.81 -12.60
CA THR A 642 11.32 -20.08 -12.35
C THR A 642 10.51 -18.85 -12.68
N VAL A 643 9.57 -18.99 -13.61
CA VAL A 643 8.64 -17.92 -14.02
C VAL A 643 7.29 -18.20 -13.42
N TYR A 644 6.79 -17.23 -12.68
CA TYR A 644 5.50 -17.30 -12.01
C TYR A 644 4.36 -16.88 -12.92
N ASN A 645 3.22 -17.52 -12.77
CA ASN A 645 2.03 -17.27 -13.55
C ASN A 645 1.37 -15.94 -13.20
N THR A 646 0.68 -15.40 -14.18
CA THR A 646 -0.21 -14.26 -14.03
C THR A 646 -1.48 -14.53 -14.82
N TYR A 647 -2.59 -13.90 -14.42
CA TYR A 647 -3.84 -14.06 -15.16
C TYR A 647 -3.73 -13.52 -16.59
N GLY A 648 -4.28 -14.28 -17.55
CA GLY A 648 -4.63 -13.79 -18.85
C GLY A 648 -5.80 -12.81 -18.77
N ARG A 649 -6.60 -12.71 -19.84
CA ARG A 649 -7.83 -11.93 -19.80
C ARG A 649 -8.86 -12.58 -18.88
N VAL A 650 -9.40 -11.80 -17.94
CA VAL A 650 -10.43 -12.23 -16.98
C VAL A 650 -11.65 -11.33 -17.06
N TYR A 651 -12.81 -11.88 -16.75
CA TYR A 651 -14.12 -11.23 -16.87
C TYR A 651 -14.82 -11.30 -15.52
N TYR A 652 -15.51 -10.21 -15.18
CA TYR A 652 -16.29 -10.11 -13.95
C TYR A 652 -17.65 -9.46 -14.21
N LEU A 653 -18.61 -9.87 -13.42
CA LEU A 653 -19.95 -9.28 -13.37
C LEU A 653 -20.30 -9.05 -11.90
N GLY A 654 -20.65 -7.83 -11.57
CA GLY A 654 -21.00 -7.46 -10.20
C GLY A 654 -22.33 -6.74 -10.10
N LEU A 655 -22.90 -6.80 -8.91
CA LEU A 655 -24.12 -6.13 -8.52
C LEU A 655 -23.90 -5.47 -7.17
N THR A 656 -24.21 -4.18 -7.07
CA THR A 656 -24.22 -3.41 -5.83
C THR A 656 -25.63 -2.96 -5.50
N TYR A 657 -26.06 -3.19 -4.26
CA TYR A 657 -27.27 -2.64 -3.69
C TYR A 657 -26.93 -1.74 -2.51
N SER A 658 -27.45 -0.52 -2.49
CA SER A 658 -27.24 0.45 -1.41
C SER A 658 -28.58 1.05 -0.95
N PHE A 659 -28.73 1.31 0.34
CA PHE A 659 -29.92 1.92 0.93
C PHE A 659 -29.57 2.90 2.04
#